data_51ba2d59f5909d6a2f7c23a979973434
#
_entry.id   51ba2d59f5909d6a2f7c23a979973434
#
_cell.length_a   1.000
_cell.length_b   1.000
_cell.length_c   1.000
_cell.angle_alpha   90.00
_cell.angle_beta   90.00
_cell.angle_gamma   90.00
#
_symmetry.space_group_name_H-M   'P 1'
#
loop_
_entity.id
_entity.type
_entity.pdbx_description
1 polymer ?
#
loop_
_entity_poly.entity_id
_entity_poly.type
_entity_poly.pdbx_seq_one_letter_code
_entity_poly.pdbx_strand_id
1 'polypeptide(L)'
;MKKLIFTGLLWLLTVTSGKAQEIVFAGYFDVATGSPENTEVTGRIHLESNKEAPSRKIPADYRFEILRQDDRPLFRVETQFDACGRIMGIFRVDEGESTGLQEKTCRMEVALKSGSRTLQTFPVAIHITRQTLWELCYERYLPMALSQGRLYGSKRLSDEKVARLIRQVTAGNGRFQGFSCYRPLPLKFQYTPKQKNPSLKPLDDEWIQVCNLIGGMGRAYCLSKVYGTEGDPQARKALKEALYQALLAYTSCVPIEGDDVLINGQPIGKYTGDGISLLHNYGLMNYSTTTHQWKLSDPLVVPALALMPDILEGIRQNDSTSLRLHQSLIRYFQLFTSITEKRREIDNPEQRWGNLTDTLYSAGAWADANLGHRSRTLLALPLIWGDYNRPVTYVPYWYSSFYHNPPFKDFSFSPGWSPHGVMADVSRWMTKFGIPAHRYGQSGFHPDGTVSHHIGHGTDAAMVAYGFEWLTDCSHGFSYFKDTDFRIDSPYYQFQLDRLLEVYPFFFYKGQMDFLVAGRSYLSDLKKFVSKTYLQAVKALEAAQSRDTRLENLDKLKAVAKEISKNRFECSGTRAYWVNEFLIHRRGAQEKPFYASLKLKSERTVGIEDFSKVRKSWHGGYGILQLKVRGDEYDQQVLSNMDWHALPGLTEEWRNDPLPAEGGSQASLPGANKVAGVLADGTYGMGIYHHLPQETYSSATALKSYYFLEDRILALGSHIQRLREGQGQAIHTFIDQSEFRDTLTWYADGRLHQAVPGESVAAGIHTTKPCWIHTGEKGYIVLPSHRIRLQIRTGKEIHVTDWEIADGTPNFIVALEHGIHPGKEDLDDRYAYLEIPNVSAAEMPQHLQEVLQDLEYRCASDSIHGVFSRKEQIRQYAFFAPGSLCIGGTEIRSEAPAMVMLKEDEAQWTLSVGNPAPDGERQTLRFWSSTRLPAGNYAYTPQGVNRVKGECIRISDYGTGSEVTVELPDSRDASQYHYQSELYAASPLVIRIPKASGSVEYRK
;
A
#
# COMPACT_ATOMS: atom_id res chain seq x y z
N MET A 1 -3.04 34.00 -19.12
CA MET A 1 -2.52 34.05 -17.75
C MET A 1 -3.15 35.18 -16.93
N LYS A 2 -4.45 35.49 -17.09
CA LYS A 2 -5.23 36.44 -16.27
C LYS A 2 -6.71 36.08 -16.12
N LYS A 3 -7.11 34.81 -16.38
CA LYS A 3 -8.48 34.31 -16.22
C LYS A 3 -8.61 33.09 -15.24
N LEU A 4 -7.52 32.68 -14.63
CA LEU A 4 -7.49 31.52 -13.71
C LEU A 4 -7.41 31.87 -12.20
N ILE A 5 -7.53 33.16 -11.87
CA ILE A 5 -7.39 33.60 -10.45
C ILE A 5 -8.75 33.87 -9.78
N PHE A 6 -9.87 33.76 -10.51
CA PHE A 6 -11.16 34.17 -9.95
C PHE A 6 -12.04 33.06 -9.37
N THR A 7 -11.74 31.80 -9.63
CA THR A 7 -12.50 30.65 -9.07
C THR A 7 -11.92 30.12 -7.75
N GLY A 8 -10.67 30.47 -7.43
CA GLY A 8 -10.01 30.07 -6.17
C GLY A 8 -10.12 31.07 -5.02
N LEU A 9 -10.66 32.26 -5.25
CA LEU A 9 -10.63 33.37 -4.29
C LEU A 9 -11.96 33.64 -3.55
N LEU A 10 -13.02 32.90 -3.84
CA LEU A 10 -14.27 33.00 -3.05
C LEU A 10 -14.21 32.27 -1.71
N TRP A 11 -13.08 31.66 -1.38
CA TRP A 11 -12.88 30.88 -0.17
C TRP A 11 -12.14 31.60 0.97
N LEU A 12 -11.75 32.86 0.78
CA LEU A 12 -10.84 33.55 1.70
C LEU A 12 -11.29 34.95 2.15
N LEU A 13 -12.53 35.28 2.04
CA LEU A 13 -13.02 36.56 2.57
C LEU A 13 -14.30 36.38 3.38
N THR A 14 -14.14 36.07 4.66
CA THR A 14 -14.83 36.73 5.78
C THR A 14 -14.47 36.09 7.10
N VAL A 15 -13.27 36.31 7.55
CA VAL A 15 -13.03 36.32 8.99
C VAL A 15 -13.07 37.79 9.40
N THR A 16 -14.24 38.31 9.67
CA THR A 16 -14.40 39.54 10.48
C THR A 16 -15.13 39.17 11.74
N SER A 17 -14.40 39.39 12.81
CA SER A 17 -14.82 39.28 14.22
C SER A 17 -16.25 39.74 14.51
N GLY A 18 -17.01 38.91 15.21
CA GLY A 18 -18.14 39.39 16.03
C GLY A 18 -19.54 39.22 15.49
N LYS A 19 -19.80 38.44 14.42
CA LYS A 19 -21.17 38.14 13.99
C LYS A 19 -21.67 36.84 14.61
N ALA A 20 -22.80 36.89 15.29
CA ALA A 20 -23.43 35.75 15.95
C ALA A 20 -24.02 34.68 15.00
N GLN A 21 -24.02 34.95 13.69
CA GLN A 21 -24.63 34.08 12.68
C GLN A 21 -23.82 34.12 11.36
N GLU A 22 -23.63 32.97 10.72
CA GLU A 22 -22.87 32.84 9.48
C GLU A 22 -23.76 32.20 8.40
N ILE A 23 -23.62 32.67 7.13
CA ILE A 23 -24.24 32.03 5.98
C ILE A 23 -23.29 31.01 5.42
N VAL A 24 -23.74 29.77 5.35
CA VAL A 24 -23.01 28.64 4.85
C VAL A 24 -23.62 28.17 3.55
N PHE A 25 -22.76 27.99 2.54
CA PHE A 25 -23.13 27.42 1.25
C PHE A 25 -22.91 25.93 1.29
N ALA A 26 -23.98 25.15 1.13
CA ALA A 26 -23.96 23.72 1.15
C ALA A 26 -23.95 23.18 -0.28
N GLY A 27 -22.80 22.72 -0.71
CA GLY A 27 -22.64 21.96 -1.94
C GLY A 27 -22.45 22.80 -3.20
N TYR A 28 -22.66 22.16 -4.33
CA TYR A 28 -22.51 22.68 -5.67
C TYR A 28 -23.88 23.03 -6.24
N PHE A 29 -24.04 24.22 -6.77
CA PHE A 29 -25.32 24.70 -7.25
C PHE A 29 -25.43 24.40 -8.74
N ASP A 30 -26.13 23.33 -9.12
CA ASP A 30 -26.39 22.95 -10.50
C ASP A 30 -27.83 22.49 -10.75
N VAL A 31 -28.22 22.56 -12.01
CA VAL A 31 -29.48 22.04 -12.53
C VAL A 31 -29.29 21.63 -13.99
N ALA A 32 -29.94 20.55 -14.42
CA ALA A 32 -29.82 20.09 -15.80
C ALA A 32 -30.62 21.00 -16.78
N THR A 33 -30.09 21.14 -18.00
CA THR A 33 -30.85 21.77 -19.10
C THR A 33 -32.12 20.95 -19.36
N GLY A 34 -33.23 21.65 -19.58
CA GLY A 34 -34.53 20.99 -19.77
C GLY A 34 -35.23 20.50 -18.49
N SER A 35 -34.64 20.81 -17.30
CA SER A 35 -35.36 20.57 -16.05
C SER A 35 -36.68 21.30 -16.01
N PRO A 36 -37.79 20.63 -15.58
CA PRO A 36 -39.10 21.26 -15.49
C PRO A 36 -39.18 22.33 -14.43
N GLU A 37 -40.21 23.13 -14.49
CA GLU A 37 -40.55 24.08 -13.44
C GLU A 37 -40.56 23.42 -12.05
N ASN A 38 -40.24 24.20 -11.04
CA ASN A 38 -40.16 23.74 -9.66
C ASN A 38 -39.00 22.75 -9.38
N THR A 39 -38.19 22.38 -10.38
CA THR A 39 -37.02 21.56 -10.14
C THR A 39 -36.10 22.26 -9.15
N GLU A 40 -35.75 21.55 -8.11
CA GLU A 40 -34.82 22.02 -7.08
C GLU A 40 -33.39 22.03 -7.61
N VAL A 41 -32.70 23.14 -7.43
CA VAL A 41 -31.25 23.22 -7.65
C VAL A 41 -30.55 22.44 -6.54
N THR A 42 -29.51 21.75 -6.88
CA THR A 42 -28.83 20.85 -5.94
C THR A 42 -28.19 21.54 -4.75
N GLY A 43 -27.69 22.76 -4.88
CA GLY A 43 -27.09 23.53 -3.80
C GLY A 43 -28.12 24.24 -2.89
N ARG A 44 -27.74 24.43 -1.64
CA ARG A 44 -28.52 25.13 -0.62
C ARG A 44 -27.70 26.12 0.18
N ILE A 45 -28.36 27.11 0.74
CA ILE A 45 -27.76 28.03 1.71
C ILE A 45 -28.36 27.81 3.10
N HIS A 46 -27.55 27.93 4.12
CA HIS A 46 -27.97 27.78 5.52
C HIS A 46 -27.53 29.00 6.34
N LEU A 47 -28.33 29.34 7.33
CA LEU A 47 -27.93 30.27 8.38
C LEU A 47 -27.56 29.45 9.62
N GLU A 48 -26.32 29.58 10.07
CA GLU A 48 -25.85 28.97 11.31
C GLU A 48 -25.69 29.97 12.44
N SER A 49 -26.02 29.53 13.65
CA SER A 49 -25.61 30.24 14.85
C SER A 49 -24.14 29.92 15.17
N ASN A 50 -23.37 30.93 15.54
CA ASN A 50 -22.00 30.79 15.98
C ASN A 50 -21.92 29.81 17.18
N LYS A 51 -20.94 28.95 17.20
CA LYS A 51 -20.68 27.92 18.21
C LYS A 51 -20.56 28.47 19.64
N GLU A 52 -20.21 29.75 19.78
CA GLU A 52 -20.08 30.44 21.08
C GLU A 52 -21.42 30.88 21.69
N ALA A 53 -22.53 30.80 20.97
CA ALA A 53 -23.85 31.15 21.45
C ALA A 53 -24.96 30.23 20.90
N PRO A 54 -24.99 28.92 21.27
CA PRO A 54 -25.90 27.93 20.68
C PRO A 54 -27.38 28.10 21.02
N SER A 55 -27.76 29.07 21.86
CA SER A 55 -29.11 29.18 22.44
C SER A 55 -30.01 30.24 21.80
N ARG A 56 -29.56 31.00 20.84
CA ARG A 56 -30.44 31.97 20.14
C ARG A 56 -31.28 31.28 19.05
N LYS A 57 -32.58 31.08 19.34
CA LYS A 57 -33.52 30.70 18.29
C LYS A 57 -33.50 31.74 17.18
N ILE A 58 -33.37 31.23 15.93
CA ILE A 58 -33.44 32.07 14.75
C ILE A 58 -34.87 32.62 14.66
N PRO A 59 -35.06 33.94 14.48
CA PRO A 59 -36.38 34.53 14.35
C PRO A 59 -37.15 33.96 13.17
N ALA A 60 -38.45 33.70 13.34
CA ALA A 60 -39.31 33.11 12.34
C ALA A 60 -39.58 34.01 11.13
N ASP A 61 -39.23 35.30 11.20
CA ASP A 61 -39.37 36.26 10.11
C ASP A 61 -38.14 36.36 9.21
N TYR A 62 -37.12 35.58 9.46
CA TYR A 62 -35.95 35.50 8.58
C TYR A 62 -36.31 34.78 7.30
N ARG A 63 -35.92 35.39 6.17
CA ARG A 63 -36.11 34.80 4.84
C ARG A 63 -34.96 35.14 3.91
N PHE A 64 -34.73 34.25 2.92
CA PHE A 64 -33.86 34.53 1.80
C PHE A 64 -34.66 35.12 0.64
N GLU A 65 -34.07 36.08 -0.05
CA GLU A 65 -34.68 36.77 -1.19
C GLU A 65 -33.61 37.04 -2.25
N ILE A 66 -33.90 36.74 -3.53
CA ILE A 66 -33.03 37.08 -4.66
C ILE A 66 -33.26 38.55 -4.96
N LEU A 67 -32.22 39.36 -4.81
CA LEU A 67 -32.27 40.78 -5.14
C LEU A 67 -32.05 41.05 -6.61
N ARG A 68 -31.19 40.27 -7.24
CA ARG A 68 -30.81 40.41 -8.63
C ARG A 68 -30.35 39.10 -9.20
N GLN A 69 -30.68 38.81 -10.46
CA GLN A 69 -30.14 37.72 -11.27
C GLN A 69 -29.55 38.29 -12.56
N ASP A 70 -28.53 37.56 -13.12
CA ASP A 70 -28.09 37.80 -14.50
C ASP A 70 -29.27 37.41 -15.42
N ASP A 71 -29.57 38.23 -16.41
CA ASP A 71 -30.69 38.05 -17.32
C ASP A 71 -32.09 38.13 -16.64
N ARG A 72 -33.09 37.49 -17.24
CA ARG A 72 -34.44 37.32 -16.69
C ARG A 72 -34.42 36.38 -15.47
N PRO A 73 -35.42 36.42 -14.59
CA PRO A 73 -35.50 35.56 -13.42
C PRO A 73 -35.71 34.10 -13.85
N LEU A 74 -34.64 33.32 -13.75
CA LEU A 74 -34.65 31.86 -14.04
C LEU A 74 -34.89 31.03 -12.78
N PHE A 75 -34.62 31.60 -11.61
CA PHE A 75 -34.67 30.91 -10.34
C PHE A 75 -35.39 31.73 -9.29
N ARG A 76 -36.06 31.05 -8.37
CA ARG A 76 -36.58 31.65 -7.13
C ARG A 76 -35.92 30.96 -5.94
N VAL A 77 -35.93 31.60 -4.77
CA VAL A 77 -35.47 31.02 -3.52
C VAL A 77 -36.62 30.87 -2.53
N GLU A 78 -36.75 29.68 -1.97
CA GLU A 78 -37.71 29.36 -0.91
C GLU A 78 -36.97 29.28 0.43
N THR A 79 -37.56 29.85 1.48
CA THR A 79 -37.01 29.75 2.81
C THR A 79 -37.75 28.65 3.57
N GLN A 80 -36.99 27.67 4.08
CA GLN A 80 -37.53 26.57 4.86
C GLN A 80 -36.81 26.47 6.20
N PHE A 81 -37.43 25.81 7.18
CA PHE A 81 -36.83 25.50 8.46
C PHE A 81 -36.62 23.98 8.53
N ASP A 82 -35.45 23.53 8.90
CA ASP A 82 -35.22 22.12 9.15
C ASP A 82 -35.78 21.66 10.50
N ALA A 83 -35.74 20.35 10.76
CA ALA A 83 -36.19 19.76 12.01
C ALA A 83 -35.46 20.30 13.26
N CYS A 84 -34.30 20.92 13.08
CA CYS A 84 -33.49 21.53 14.15
C CYS A 84 -33.77 23.03 14.29
N GLY A 85 -34.70 23.59 13.50
CA GLY A 85 -35.02 25.03 13.49
C GLY A 85 -33.97 25.92 12.81
N ARG A 86 -33.14 25.36 11.95
CA ARG A 86 -32.18 26.13 11.12
C ARG A 86 -32.91 26.61 9.84
N ILE A 87 -32.53 27.79 9.38
CA ILE A 87 -33.08 28.35 8.15
C ILE A 87 -32.26 27.86 6.94
N MET A 88 -32.97 27.38 5.93
CA MET A 88 -32.42 26.98 4.65
C MET A 88 -33.01 27.83 3.52
N GLY A 89 -32.17 28.23 2.55
CA GLY A 89 -32.61 28.77 1.26
C GLY A 89 -32.47 27.70 0.19
N ILE A 90 -33.58 27.35 -0.42
CA ILE A 90 -33.67 26.34 -1.48
C ILE A 90 -33.98 27.05 -2.78
N PHE A 91 -33.14 26.87 -3.79
CA PHE A 91 -33.38 27.45 -5.11
C PHE A 91 -34.17 26.49 -5.98
N ARG A 92 -35.13 27.03 -6.75
CA ARG A 92 -35.95 26.28 -7.71
C ARG A 92 -36.01 27.00 -9.05
N VAL A 93 -36.17 26.20 -10.11
CA VAL A 93 -36.49 26.71 -11.45
C VAL A 93 -37.81 27.45 -11.39
N ASP A 94 -37.87 28.68 -11.91
CA ASP A 94 -39.07 29.52 -11.84
C ASP A 94 -40.11 29.14 -12.88
N GLU A 95 -41.39 29.47 -12.60
CA GLU A 95 -42.52 29.12 -13.46
C GLU A 95 -42.45 29.83 -14.82
N GLY A 96 -42.65 29.08 -15.88
CA GLY A 96 -42.63 29.58 -17.26
C GLY A 96 -41.28 29.48 -18.00
N GLU A 97 -40.21 29.00 -17.37
CA GLU A 97 -38.87 28.96 -17.95
C GLU A 97 -38.34 27.54 -18.28
N SER A 98 -39.10 26.50 -18.08
CA SER A 98 -38.69 25.10 -18.30
C SER A 98 -38.21 24.77 -19.72
N THR A 99 -38.58 25.54 -20.71
CA THR A 99 -38.17 25.36 -22.11
C THR A 99 -36.92 26.18 -22.51
N GLY A 100 -36.33 26.95 -21.58
CA GLY A 100 -35.31 27.94 -21.91
C GLY A 100 -33.99 27.79 -21.17
N LEU A 101 -33.80 26.79 -20.32
CA LEU A 101 -32.52 26.56 -19.62
C LEU A 101 -31.44 26.16 -20.62
N GLN A 102 -30.56 27.07 -20.98
CA GLN A 102 -29.37 26.80 -21.78
C GLN A 102 -28.15 26.64 -20.90
N GLU A 103 -27.19 25.88 -21.33
CA GLU A 103 -25.93 25.66 -20.64
C GLU A 103 -25.20 26.96 -20.36
N LYS A 104 -25.21 27.42 -19.12
CA LYS A 104 -24.55 28.65 -18.66
C LYS A 104 -24.44 28.68 -17.14
N THR A 105 -23.71 29.66 -16.63
CA THR A 105 -23.71 30.01 -15.21
C THR A 105 -24.56 31.22 -14.97
N CYS A 106 -25.63 31.11 -14.20
CA CYS A 106 -26.46 32.20 -13.74
C CYS A 106 -25.95 32.72 -12.40
N ARG A 107 -25.59 34.00 -12.34
CA ARG A 107 -25.15 34.68 -11.12
C ARG A 107 -26.27 35.49 -10.54
N MET A 108 -26.34 35.50 -9.22
CA MET A 108 -27.37 36.26 -8.52
C MET A 108 -26.83 36.83 -7.19
N GLU A 109 -27.47 37.86 -6.75
CA GLU A 109 -27.26 38.44 -5.43
C GLU A 109 -28.46 38.09 -4.55
N VAL A 110 -28.17 37.42 -3.43
CA VAL A 110 -29.20 36.95 -2.49
C VAL A 110 -29.05 37.69 -1.17
N ALA A 111 -30.17 38.06 -0.58
CA ALA A 111 -30.23 38.71 0.72
C ALA A 111 -30.86 37.78 1.78
N LEU A 112 -30.31 37.82 2.96
CA LEU A 112 -31.00 37.41 4.17
C LEU A 112 -31.74 38.62 4.73
N LYS A 113 -33.07 38.51 4.93
CA LYS A 113 -33.92 39.57 5.44
C LYS A 113 -34.63 39.16 6.74
N SER A 114 -34.90 40.20 7.58
CA SER A 114 -35.86 40.14 8.70
C SER A 114 -36.94 41.20 8.45
N GLY A 115 -38.13 40.76 8.15
CA GLY A 115 -39.19 41.66 7.66
C GLY A 115 -38.74 42.37 6.36
N SER A 116 -38.73 43.73 6.38
CA SER A 116 -38.24 44.57 5.27
C SER A 116 -36.75 44.86 5.34
N ARG A 117 -36.06 44.56 6.45
CA ARG A 117 -34.66 44.89 6.64
C ARG A 117 -33.73 43.83 6.05
N THR A 118 -32.79 44.22 5.22
CA THR A 118 -31.70 43.37 4.75
C THR A 118 -30.65 43.27 5.85
N LEU A 119 -30.35 42.07 6.26
CA LEU A 119 -29.33 41.75 7.25
C LEU A 119 -27.95 41.50 6.62
N GLN A 120 -27.93 40.80 5.52
CA GLN A 120 -26.72 40.46 4.79
C GLN A 120 -27.05 40.21 3.31
N THR A 121 -26.12 40.52 2.40
CA THR A 121 -26.17 40.16 0.98
C THR A 121 -24.94 39.29 0.63
N PHE A 122 -25.10 38.37 -0.31
CA PHE A 122 -24.05 37.49 -0.76
C PHE A 122 -24.30 36.99 -2.18
N PRO A 123 -23.28 36.74 -3.00
CA PRO A 123 -23.42 36.19 -4.33
C PRO A 123 -23.69 34.67 -4.33
N VAL A 124 -24.54 34.23 -5.26
CA VAL A 124 -24.76 32.81 -5.57
C VAL A 124 -24.58 32.61 -7.07
N ALA A 125 -24.00 31.52 -7.48
CA ALA A 125 -23.86 31.12 -8.88
C ALA A 125 -24.48 29.72 -9.08
N ILE A 126 -25.49 29.63 -9.97
CA ILE A 126 -26.11 28.35 -10.34
C ILE A 126 -25.60 27.96 -11.72
N HIS A 127 -25.08 26.75 -11.84
CA HIS A 127 -24.60 26.19 -13.09
C HIS A 127 -25.73 25.41 -13.78
N ILE A 128 -26.10 25.82 -14.96
CA ILE A 128 -27.03 25.09 -15.82
C ILE A 128 -26.18 24.22 -16.74
N THR A 129 -26.27 22.91 -16.58
CA THR A 129 -25.43 21.91 -17.26
C THR A 129 -26.30 20.92 -18.03
N ARG A 130 -25.74 20.23 -19.01
CA ARG A 130 -26.47 19.16 -19.72
C ARG A 130 -26.89 18.03 -18.80
N GLN A 131 -26.15 17.83 -17.75
CA GLN A 131 -26.30 16.73 -16.82
C GLN A 131 -25.91 17.24 -15.44
N THR A 132 -26.66 16.90 -14.43
CA THR A 132 -26.30 17.24 -13.05
C THR A 132 -25.02 16.51 -12.62
N LEU A 133 -24.33 17.05 -11.64
CA LEU A 133 -23.15 16.42 -11.06
C LEU A 133 -23.48 15.00 -10.53
N TRP A 134 -24.68 14.82 -9.97
CA TRP A 134 -25.13 13.51 -9.51
C TRP A 134 -25.24 12.51 -10.67
N GLU A 135 -25.90 12.89 -11.77
CA GLU A 135 -26.05 12.04 -12.96
C GLU A 135 -24.69 11.70 -13.57
N LEU A 136 -23.81 12.68 -13.70
CA LEU A 136 -22.46 12.49 -14.20
C LEU A 136 -21.65 11.51 -13.37
N CYS A 137 -21.67 11.64 -12.05
CA CYS A 137 -20.96 10.76 -11.15
C CYS A 137 -21.60 9.36 -11.10
N TYR A 138 -22.94 9.29 -11.19
CA TYR A 138 -23.69 8.03 -11.24
C TYR A 138 -23.32 7.21 -12.50
N GLU A 139 -23.32 7.85 -13.66
CA GLU A 139 -22.96 7.21 -14.93
C GLU A 139 -21.51 6.72 -14.97
N ARG A 140 -20.62 7.36 -14.23
CA ARG A 140 -19.23 6.92 -14.10
C ARG A 140 -19.07 5.77 -13.13
N TYR A 141 -19.74 5.86 -12.00
CA TYR A 141 -19.49 4.97 -10.88
C TYR A 141 -20.16 3.60 -11.01
N LEU A 142 -21.44 3.53 -11.42
CA LEU A 142 -22.16 2.26 -11.52
C LEU A 142 -21.51 1.28 -12.50
N PRO A 143 -21.10 1.67 -13.74
CA PRO A 143 -20.37 0.77 -14.63
C PRO A 143 -19.02 0.33 -14.06
N MET A 144 -18.30 1.21 -13.36
CA MET A 144 -17.06 0.88 -12.69
C MET A 144 -17.28 -0.18 -11.61
N ALA A 145 -18.26 -0.01 -10.73
CA ALA A 145 -18.61 -0.97 -9.70
C ALA A 145 -19.05 -2.33 -10.30
N LEU A 146 -19.78 -2.30 -11.40
CA LEU A 146 -20.19 -3.51 -12.13
C LEU A 146 -19.00 -4.24 -12.77
N SER A 147 -18.03 -3.52 -13.34
CA SER A 147 -16.85 -4.12 -13.96
C SER A 147 -15.95 -4.85 -12.95
N GLN A 148 -15.98 -4.43 -11.69
CA GLN A 148 -15.14 -4.93 -10.60
C GLN A 148 -15.87 -5.92 -9.67
N GLY A 149 -16.83 -6.62 -10.16
CA GLY A 149 -17.77 -7.44 -9.39
C GLY A 149 -17.23 -8.32 -8.27
N ARG A 150 -15.98 -8.81 -8.35
CA ARG A 150 -15.39 -9.59 -7.26
C ARG A 150 -14.97 -8.70 -6.09
N LEU A 151 -14.54 -7.49 -6.35
CA LEU A 151 -14.11 -6.53 -5.34
C LEU A 151 -15.30 -5.99 -4.55
N TYR A 152 -16.48 -5.89 -5.19
CA TYR A 152 -17.73 -5.53 -4.52
C TYR A 152 -18.46 -6.74 -3.94
N GLY A 153 -17.75 -7.82 -3.60
CA GLY A 153 -18.27 -8.97 -2.87
C GLY A 153 -19.32 -9.82 -3.59
N SER A 154 -19.89 -9.33 -4.68
CA SER A 154 -21.01 -9.98 -5.35
C SER A 154 -20.54 -10.94 -6.43
N LYS A 155 -20.70 -12.24 -6.19
CA LYS A 155 -20.54 -13.25 -7.23
C LYS A 155 -21.68 -13.16 -8.23
N ARG A 156 -21.38 -13.38 -9.51
CA ARG A 156 -22.43 -13.57 -10.51
C ARG A 156 -23.29 -14.79 -10.15
N LEU A 157 -24.57 -14.59 -10.01
CA LEU A 157 -25.54 -15.66 -9.77
C LEU A 157 -26.09 -16.16 -11.11
N SER A 158 -26.43 -17.46 -11.19
CA SER A 158 -27.18 -17.96 -12.34
C SER A 158 -28.65 -17.47 -12.28
N ASP A 159 -29.30 -17.39 -13.43
CA ASP A 159 -30.67 -16.90 -13.52
C ASP A 159 -31.65 -17.82 -12.74
N GLU A 160 -31.41 -19.14 -12.69
CA GLU A 160 -32.17 -20.06 -11.85
C GLU A 160 -32.04 -19.77 -10.36
N LYS A 161 -30.80 -19.41 -9.94
CA LYS A 161 -30.55 -19.03 -8.54
C LYS A 161 -31.26 -17.72 -8.21
N VAL A 162 -31.22 -16.75 -9.12
CA VAL A 162 -31.94 -15.47 -8.97
C VAL A 162 -33.45 -15.71 -8.86
N ALA A 163 -34.06 -16.53 -9.74
CA ALA A 163 -35.46 -16.88 -9.67
C ALA A 163 -35.83 -17.52 -8.32
N ARG A 164 -35.00 -18.41 -7.80
CA ARG A 164 -35.22 -19.01 -6.48
C ARG A 164 -35.14 -17.95 -5.35
N LEU A 165 -34.17 -17.02 -5.41
CA LEU A 165 -34.03 -15.96 -4.42
C LEU A 165 -35.21 -14.99 -4.45
N ILE A 166 -35.72 -14.63 -5.63
CA ILE A 166 -36.93 -13.82 -5.77
C ILE A 166 -38.10 -14.49 -5.01
N ARG A 167 -38.36 -15.79 -5.26
CA ARG A 167 -39.43 -16.53 -4.55
C ARG A 167 -39.23 -16.54 -3.04
N GLN A 168 -37.97 -16.73 -2.56
CA GLN A 168 -37.70 -16.73 -1.13
C GLN A 168 -37.96 -15.36 -0.49
N VAL A 169 -37.47 -14.29 -1.12
CA VAL A 169 -37.64 -12.92 -0.63
C VAL A 169 -39.11 -12.52 -0.61
N THR A 170 -39.87 -12.84 -1.66
CA THR A 170 -41.31 -12.53 -1.75
C THR A 170 -42.09 -13.29 -0.68
N ALA A 171 -41.84 -14.59 -0.51
CA ALA A 171 -42.47 -15.39 0.54
C ALA A 171 -42.06 -15.00 1.97
N GLY A 172 -40.85 -14.47 2.13
CA GLY A 172 -40.27 -14.10 3.42
C GLY A 172 -40.41 -12.62 3.79
N ASN A 173 -41.22 -11.83 3.09
CA ASN A 173 -41.35 -10.39 3.33
C ASN A 173 -39.99 -9.65 3.34
N GLY A 174 -39.21 -9.88 2.30
CA GLY A 174 -37.89 -9.29 2.17
C GLY A 174 -36.74 -10.10 2.80
N ARG A 175 -37.03 -11.19 3.49
CA ARG A 175 -36.03 -12.00 4.21
C ARG A 175 -35.73 -13.30 3.47
N PHE A 176 -34.44 -13.65 3.45
CA PHE A 176 -34.03 -14.97 2.97
C PHE A 176 -34.25 -16.01 4.08
N GLN A 177 -34.79 -17.15 3.72
CA GLN A 177 -35.04 -18.24 4.67
C GLN A 177 -33.70 -18.87 5.16
N GLY A 178 -33.69 -19.28 6.41
CA GLY A 178 -32.52 -19.96 7.01
C GLY A 178 -31.46 -19.05 7.61
N PHE A 179 -31.68 -17.74 7.62
CA PHE A 179 -30.76 -16.79 8.24
C PHE A 179 -31.32 -16.13 9.50
N SER A 180 -30.53 -16.06 10.53
CA SER A 180 -30.89 -15.45 11.82
C SER A 180 -30.52 -13.97 11.94
N CYS A 181 -29.75 -13.45 10.99
CA CYS A 181 -29.22 -12.09 10.99
C CYS A 181 -30.30 -10.98 10.85
N TYR A 182 -31.52 -11.32 10.54
CA TYR A 182 -32.67 -10.38 10.47
C TYR A 182 -33.26 -10.00 11.83
N ARG A 183 -32.65 -10.43 12.90
CA ARG A 183 -32.98 -9.85 14.20
C ARG A 183 -32.47 -8.41 14.19
N PRO A 184 -33.21 -7.44 14.81
CA PRO A 184 -32.59 -6.19 15.13
C PRO A 184 -31.24 -6.52 15.72
N LEU A 185 -30.19 -5.87 15.28
CA LEU A 185 -28.86 -6.07 15.89
C LEU A 185 -29.10 -6.14 17.37
N PRO A 186 -28.72 -7.22 18.02
CA PRO A 186 -29.20 -7.49 19.34
C PRO A 186 -28.63 -6.46 20.27
N LEU A 187 -29.40 -5.43 20.49
CA LEU A 187 -29.24 -4.56 21.60
C LEU A 187 -29.42 -5.33 22.92
N LYS A 188 -29.77 -6.64 22.82
CA LYS A 188 -29.91 -7.57 23.95
C LYS A 188 -29.00 -8.76 23.75
N PHE A 189 -27.84 -8.75 24.38
CA PHE A 189 -26.88 -9.84 24.39
C PHE A 189 -26.70 -10.49 25.73
N GLN A 190 -26.58 -11.82 25.73
CA GLN A 190 -25.93 -12.53 26.83
C GLN A 190 -24.45 -12.69 26.48
N TYR A 191 -23.61 -11.92 27.11
CA TYR A 191 -22.18 -11.89 26.84
C TYR A 191 -21.36 -11.63 28.10
N THR A 192 -20.30 -12.42 28.27
CA THR A 192 -19.27 -12.15 29.28
C THR A 192 -18.03 -11.60 28.58
N PRO A 193 -17.48 -10.45 28.98
CA PRO A 193 -16.38 -9.77 28.26
C PRO A 193 -15.10 -10.58 28.04
N LYS A 194 -14.95 -11.71 28.73
CA LYS A 194 -13.76 -12.57 28.63
C LYS A 194 -13.93 -13.83 27.75
N GLN A 195 -15.11 -14.08 27.25
CA GLN A 195 -15.40 -15.25 26.42
C GLN A 195 -16.01 -14.82 25.08
N LYS A 196 -15.38 -15.20 23.96
CA LYS A 196 -16.01 -15.11 22.65
C LYS A 196 -17.32 -15.90 22.71
N ASN A 197 -18.46 -15.23 22.50
CA ASN A 197 -19.74 -15.93 22.48
C ASN A 197 -19.81 -16.79 21.20
N PRO A 198 -19.77 -18.12 21.29
CA PRO A 198 -19.74 -18.98 20.11
C PRO A 198 -21.02 -18.91 19.27
N SER A 199 -22.12 -18.40 19.83
CA SER A 199 -23.36 -18.21 19.07
C SER A 199 -23.37 -17.01 18.13
N LEU A 200 -22.36 -16.15 18.17
CA LEU A 200 -22.28 -14.93 17.36
C LEU A 200 -21.45 -15.09 16.09
N LYS A 201 -20.53 -16.05 16.09
CA LYS A 201 -19.73 -16.34 14.89
C LYS A 201 -20.57 -16.69 13.66
N PRO A 202 -21.64 -17.51 13.77
CA PRO A 202 -22.56 -17.73 12.66
C PRO A 202 -23.30 -16.48 12.21
N LEU A 203 -23.55 -15.54 13.10
CA LEU A 203 -24.30 -14.33 12.77
C LEU A 203 -23.52 -13.41 11.82
N ASP A 204 -22.24 -13.23 12.07
CA ASP A 204 -21.33 -12.42 11.25
C ASP A 204 -21.21 -13.02 9.83
N ASP A 205 -20.99 -14.34 9.75
CA ASP A 205 -20.95 -15.05 8.48
C ASP A 205 -22.31 -14.98 7.72
N GLU A 206 -23.42 -15.06 8.43
CA GLU A 206 -24.76 -14.92 7.84
C GLU A 206 -24.99 -13.52 7.27
N TRP A 207 -24.56 -12.48 7.97
CA TRP A 207 -24.66 -11.10 7.49
C TRP A 207 -23.92 -10.90 6.18
N ILE A 208 -22.67 -11.38 6.12
CA ILE A 208 -21.88 -11.34 4.90
C ILE A 208 -22.54 -12.15 3.79
N GLN A 209 -23.07 -13.32 4.11
CA GLN A 209 -23.76 -14.15 3.11
C GLN A 209 -25.00 -13.48 2.54
N VAL A 210 -25.88 -12.93 3.38
CA VAL A 210 -27.08 -12.20 2.94
C VAL A 210 -26.70 -10.97 2.13
N CYS A 211 -25.72 -10.20 2.59
CA CYS A 211 -25.20 -9.05 1.86
C CYS A 211 -24.75 -9.44 0.44
N ASN A 212 -23.99 -10.55 0.32
CA ASN A 212 -23.55 -11.08 -0.97
C ASN A 212 -24.71 -11.59 -1.86
N LEU A 213 -25.76 -12.17 -1.29
CA LEU A 213 -26.93 -12.58 -2.05
C LEU A 213 -27.65 -11.38 -2.65
N ILE A 214 -27.87 -10.33 -1.86
CA ILE A 214 -28.48 -9.07 -2.33
C ILE A 214 -27.58 -8.43 -3.41
N GLY A 215 -26.27 -8.38 -3.18
CA GLY A 215 -25.31 -7.89 -4.16
C GLY A 215 -25.35 -8.65 -5.48
N GLY A 216 -25.44 -9.98 -5.42
CA GLY A 216 -25.59 -10.84 -6.60
C GLY A 216 -26.91 -10.62 -7.36
N MET A 217 -28.01 -10.39 -6.64
CA MET A 217 -29.31 -10.03 -7.25
C MET A 217 -29.23 -8.64 -7.91
N GLY A 218 -28.57 -7.65 -7.28
CA GLY A 218 -28.37 -6.33 -7.87
C GLY A 218 -27.52 -6.38 -9.16
N ARG A 219 -26.48 -7.21 -9.18
CA ARG A 219 -25.72 -7.45 -10.42
C ARG A 219 -26.56 -8.11 -11.50
N ALA A 220 -27.42 -9.06 -11.15
CA ALA A 220 -28.34 -9.68 -12.12
C ALA A 220 -29.33 -8.66 -12.69
N TYR A 221 -29.84 -7.74 -11.87
CA TYR A 221 -30.67 -6.63 -12.29
C TYR A 221 -30.04 -5.71 -13.34
N CYS A 222 -28.69 -5.58 -13.29
CA CYS A 222 -27.94 -4.78 -14.26
C CYS A 222 -27.44 -5.58 -15.48
N LEU A 223 -27.03 -6.83 -15.29
CA LEU A 223 -26.19 -7.55 -16.26
C LEU A 223 -26.76 -8.88 -16.78
N SER A 224 -27.89 -9.39 -16.21
CA SER A 224 -28.49 -10.62 -16.67
C SER A 224 -29.22 -10.44 -18.03
N LYS A 225 -29.17 -11.46 -18.87
CA LYS A 225 -29.96 -11.49 -20.12
C LYS A 225 -31.45 -11.65 -19.86
N VAL A 226 -31.84 -12.17 -18.71
CA VAL A 226 -33.25 -12.36 -18.32
C VAL A 226 -33.75 -11.18 -17.51
N TYR A 227 -32.98 -10.72 -16.54
CA TYR A 227 -33.38 -9.71 -15.55
C TYR A 227 -32.82 -8.32 -15.81
N GLY A 228 -31.86 -8.18 -16.72
CA GLY A 228 -31.19 -6.90 -17.02
C GLY A 228 -32.05 -5.93 -17.83
N THR A 229 -31.46 -4.84 -18.29
CA THR A 229 -32.14 -3.76 -19.02
C THR A 229 -32.75 -4.23 -20.34
N GLU A 230 -32.12 -5.20 -20.99
CA GLU A 230 -32.58 -5.78 -22.27
C GLU A 230 -33.34 -7.12 -22.07
N GLY A 231 -33.60 -7.50 -20.82
CA GLY A 231 -34.25 -8.75 -20.47
C GLY A 231 -35.79 -8.70 -20.51
N ASP A 232 -36.43 -9.75 -19.97
CA ASP A 232 -37.89 -9.80 -19.85
C ASP A 232 -38.40 -8.74 -18.86
N PRO A 233 -39.27 -7.81 -19.27
CA PRO A 233 -39.79 -6.75 -18.41
C PRO A 233 -40.50 -7.25 -17.15
N GLN A 234 -41.20 -8.38 -17.23
CA GLN A 234 -41.90 -8.96 -16.07
C GLN A 234 -40.93 -9.58 -15.08
N ALA A 235 -39.95 -10.32 -15.55
CA ALA A 235 -38.90 -10.88 -14.73
C ALA A 235 -38.05 -9.75 -14.07
N ARG A 236 -37.73 -8.70 -14.84
CA ARG A 236 -37.04 -7.52 -14.31
C ARG A 236 -37.85 -6.82 -13.21
N LYS A 237 -39.16 -6.63 -13.43
CA LYS A 237 -40.06 -6.03 -12.42
C LYS A 237 -40.08 -6.87 -11.14
N ALA A 238 -40.23 -8.19 -11.26
CA ALA A 238 -40.23 -9.10 -10.12
C ALA A 238 -38.89 -9.04 -9.32
N LEU A 239 -37.75 -8.98 -10.03
CA LEU A 239 -36.44 -8.82 -9.38
C LEU A 239 -36.32 -7.46 -8.71
N LYS A 240 -36.79 -6.36 -9.32
CA LYS A 240 -36.83 -5.04 -8.75
C LYS A 240 -37.59 -5.01 -7.43
N GLU A 241 -38.81 -5.54 -7.42
CA GLU A 241 -39.61 -5.60 -6.21
C GLU A 241 -38.98 -6.45 -5.11
N ALA A 242 -38.40 -7.60 -5.46
CA ALA A 242 -37.66 -8.43 -4.51
C ALA A 242 -36.41 -7.71 -3.95
N LEU A 243 -35.67 -6.98 -4.78
CA LEU A 243 -34.54 -6.19 -4.34
C LEU A 243 -34.94 -5.07 -3.37
N TYR A 244 -36.03 -4.36 -3.64
CA TYR A 244 -36.59 -3.35 -2.72
C TYR A 244 -36.88 -3.96 -1.36
N GLN A 245 -37.59 -5.08 -1.35
CA GLN A 245 -37.92 -5.78 -0.10
C GLN A 245 -36.70 -6.31 0.63
N ALA A 246 -35.75 -6.92 -0.09
CA ALA A 246 -34.55 -7.48 0.50
C ALA A 246 -33.64 -6.38 1.10
N LEU A 247 -33.42 -5.29 0.38
CA LEU A 247 -32.65 -4.16 0.88
C LEU A 247 -33.31 -3.54 2.11
N LEU A 248 -34.61 -3.26 2.06
CA LEU A 248 -35.33 -2.67 3.18
C LEU A 248 -35.29 -3.58 4.41
N ALA A 249 -35.57 -4.87 4.26
CA ALA A 249 -35.55 -5.82 5.36
C ALA A 249 -34.17 -5.96 5.97
N TYR A 250 -33.11 -5.99 5.14
CA TYR A 250 -31.74 -6.16 5.60
C TYR A 250 -31.18 -4.89 6.26
N THR A 251 -31.31 -3.73 5.61
CA THR A 251 -30.75 -2.48 6.12
C THR A 251 -31.52 -1.92 7.32
N SER A 252 -32.80 -2.26 7.48
CA SER A 252 -33.62 -1.89 8.64
C SER A 252 -33.23 -2.64 9.93
N CYS A 253 -32.40 -3.68 9.85
CA CYS A 253 -31.89 -4.38 11.03
C CYS A 253 -30.80 -3.61 11.77
N VAL A 254 -30.32 -2.50 11.23
CA VAL A 254 -29.28 -1.67 11.83
C VAL A 254 -29.87 -0.80 12.96
N PRO A 255 -29.22 -0.68 14.12
CA PRO A 255 -29.68 0.16 15.20
C PRO A 255 -29.73 1.64 14.80
N ILE A 256 -30.61 2.38 15.46
CA ILE A 256 -30.81 3.81 15.26
C ILE A 256 -30.08 4.56 16.40
N GLU A 257 -29.47 5.68 16.10
CA GLU A 257 -28.88 6.54 17.10
C GLU A 257 -29.91 6.92 18.19
N GLY A 258 -29.48 6.78 19.43
CA GLY A 258 -30.35 6.98 20.60
C GLY A 258 -31.03 5.72 21.12
N ASP A 259 -30.97 4.58 20.40
CA ASP A 259 -31.49 3.31 20.90
C ASP A 259 -30.72 2.83 22.14
N ASP A 260 -31.41 2.18 23.07
CA ASP A 260 -30.77 1.58 24.23
C ASP A 260 -29.96 0.35 23.84
N VAL A 261 -28.73 0.30 24.29
CA VAL A 261 -27.87 -0.89 24.18
C VAL A 261 -27.93 -1.68 25.48
N LEU A 262 -28.46 -2.91 25.40
CA LEU A 262 -28.59 -3.80 26.54
C LEU A 262 -27.64 -5.00 26.38
N ILE A 263 -26.81 -5.26 27.40
CA ILE A 263 -26.02 -6.48 27.52
C ILE A 263 -26.47 -7.26 28.73
N ASN A 264 -26.82 -8.54 28.54
CA ASN A 264 -27.40 -9.39 29.60
C ASN A 264 -28.61 -8.72 30.29
N GLY A 265 -29.40 -7.96 29.53
CA GLY A 265 -30.56 -7.26 30.03
C GLY A 265 -30.25 -5.96 30.80
N GLN A 266 -28.99 -5.61 30.96
CA GLN A 266 -28.58 -4.36 31.60
C GLN A 266 -28.27 -3.29 30.55
N PRO A 267 -28.75 -2.05 30.70
CA PRO A 267 -28.41 -0.96 29.81
C PRO A 267 -26.94 -0.57 30.00
N ILE A 268 -26.18 -0.53 28.92
CA ILE A 268 -24.78 -0.08 28.91
C ILE A 268 -24.62 1.32 28.32
N GLY A 269 -25.70 1.90 27.81
CA GLY A 269 -25.72 3.24 27.22
C GLY A 269 -26.63 3.32 26.02
N LYS A 270 -26.55 4.48 25.35
CA LYS A 270 -27.26 4.74 24.10
C LYS A 270 -26.35 4.43 22.91
N TYR A 271 -26.95 3.93 21.83
CA TYR A 271 -26.27 3.81 20.56
C TYR A 271 -25.94 5.22 20.01
N THR A 272 -24.68 5.46 19.68
CA THR A 272 -24.19 6.79 19.28
C THR A 272 -23.80 6.88 17.81
N GLY A 273 -24.24 5.92 16.98
CA GLY A 273 -23.95 5.91 15.55
C GLY A 273 -22.67 5.18 15.16
N ASP A 274 -21.83 4.74 16.11
CA ASP A 274 -20.61 4.00 15.86
C ASP A 274 -20.76 2.48 16.13
N GLY A 275 -21.85 1.90 15.70
CA GLY A 275 -22.29 0.56 16.06
C GLY A 275 -21.32 -0.57 15.77
N ILE A 276 -20.42 -0.40 14.81
CA ILE A 276 -19.44 -1.42 14.52
C ILE A 276 -18.42 -1.54 15.66
N SER A 277 -17.99 -0.44 16.24
CA SER A 277 -17.17 -0.45 17.44
C SER A 277 -17.83 -1.14 18.60
N LEU A 278 -19.09 -0.80 18.81
CA LEU A 278 -19.88 -1.43 19.84
C LEU A 278 -19.95 -2.94 19.61
N LEU A 279 -20.29 -3.37 18.40
CA LEU A 279 -20.37 -4.77 18.04
C LEU A 279 -19.03 -5.51 18.24
N HIS A 280 -17.92 -4.89 17.87
CA HIS A 280 -16.60 -5.46 18.06
C HIS A 280 -16.17 -5.52 19.52
N ASN A 281 -16.35 -4.45 20.27
CA ASN A 281 -15.93 -4.36 21.68
C ASN A 281 -16.67 -5.35 22.56
N TYR A 282 -17.89 -5.68 22.18
CA TYR A 282 -18.70 -6.68 22.89
C TYR A 282 -18.63 -8.07 22.26
N GLY A 283 -17.71 -8.30 21.32
CA GLY A 283 -17.51 -9.62 20.68
C GLY A 283 -18.66 -10.04 19.76
N LEU A 284 -19.48 -9.08 19.34
CA LEU A 284 -20.64 -9.31 18.48
C LEU A 284 -20.23 -9.50 17.02
N MET A 285 -19.05 -9.03 16.65
CA MET A 285 -18.37 -9.32 15.39
C MET A 285 -16.99 -9.87 15.69
N ASN A 286 -16.66 -11.01 15.11
CA ASN A 286 -15.36 -11.68 15.34
C ASN A 286 -14.18 -11.02 14.62
N TYR A 287 -14.47 -10.04 13.78
CA TYR A 287 -13.47 -9.46 12.92
C TYR A 287 -13.18 -8.02 13.33
N SER A 288 -11.93 -7.62 13.11
CA SER A 288 -11.59 -6.21 13.31
C SER A 288 -12.49 -5.36 12.42
N THR A 289 -13.04 -4.34 12.97
CA THR A 289 -13.89 -3.39 12.26
C THR A 289 -13.21 -2.83 11.01
N THR A 290 -11.87 -2.85 11.00
CA THR A 290 -11.08 -2.38 9.88
C THR A 290 -11.13 -3.31 8.67
N THR A 291 -11.16 -4.63 8.89
CA THR A 291 -11.00 -5.62 7.81
C THR A 291 -12.30 -6.08 7.19
N HIS A 292 -13.45 -5.89 7.85
CA HIS A 292 -14.70 -6.52 7.41
C HIS A 292 -15.83 -5.53 7.14
N GLN A 293 -15.66 -4.25 7.44
CA GLN A 293 -16.65 -3.23 7.13
C GLN A 293 -17.03 -3.22 5.64
N TRP A 294 -16.02 -3.25 4.77
CA TRP A 294 -16.24 -3.28 3.33
C TRP A 294 -16.95 -4.57 2.86
N LYS A 295 -16.81 -5.71 3.55
CA LYS A 295 -17.55 -6.94 3.21
C LYS A 295 -19.05 -6.84 3.47
N LEU A 296 -19.45 -5.95 4.37
CA LEU A 296 -20.85 -5.70 4.70
C LEU A 296 -21.46 -4.55 3.89
N SER A 297 -20.66 -3.66 3.35
CA SER A 297 -21.14 -2.50 2.59
C SER A 297 -20.96 -2.62 1.08
N ASP A 298 -19.78 -3.06 0.62
CA ASP A 298 -19.48 -3.13 -0.82
C ASP A 298 -20.48 -3.94 -1.64
N PRO A 299 -20.96 -5.13 -1.20
CA PRO A 299 -21.92 -5.87 -1.99
C PRO A 299 -23.25 -5.16 -2.20
N LEU A 300 -23.62 -4.24 -1.30
CA LEU A 300 -24.86 -3.47 -1.40
C LEU A 300 -24.74 -2.22 -2.26
N VAL A 301 -23.56 -1.81 -2.64
CA VAL A 301 -23.33 -0.62 -3.50
C VAL A 301 -24.09 -0.77 -4.82
N VAL A 302 -23.88 -1.87 -5.52
CA VAL A 302 -24.52 -2.08 -6.83
C VAL A 302 -26.04 -2.12 -6.75
N PRO A 303 -26.70 -2.94 -5.88
CA PRO A 303 -28.15 -2.94 -5.79
C PRO A 303 -28.74 -1.62 -5.32
N ALA A 304 -28.09 -0.93 -4.38
CA ALA A 304 -28.56 0.38 -3.94
C ALA A 304 -28.52 1.41 -5.08
N LEU A 305 -27.41 1.51 -5.79
CA LEU A 305 -27.27 2.45 -6.90
C LEU A 305 -28.16 2.09 -8.09
N ALA A 306 -28.30 0.81 -8.42
CA ALA A 306 -29.15 0.38 -9.52
C ALA A 306 -30.64 0.74 -9.31
N LEU A 307 -31.07 0.84 -8.06
CA LEU A 307 -32.43 1.24 -7.70
C LEU A 307 -32.56 2.73 -7.39
N MET A 308 -31.44 3.46 -7.25
CA MET A 308 -31.46 4.85 -6.78
C MET A 308 -32.30 5.79 -7.64
N PRO A 309 -32.27 5.75 -8.99
CA PRO A 309 -33.15 6.59 -9.80
C PRO A 309 -34.64 6.38 -9.48
N ASP A 310 -35.08 5.12 -9.32
CA ASP A 310 -36.45 4.80 -8.96
C ASP A 310 -36.79 5.22 -7.53
N ILE A 311 -35.86 5.06 -6.59
CA ILE A 311 -36.04 5.51 -5.21
C ILE A 311 -36.23 7.03 -5.13
N LEU A 312 -35.39 7.79 -5.82
CA LEU A 312 -35.48 9.25 -5.83
C LEU A 312 -36.75 9.75 -6.51
N GLU A 313 -37.16 9.07 -7.58
CA GLU A 313 -38.44 9.38 -8.24
C GLU A 313 -39.63 9.08 -7.33
N GLY A 314 -39.65 7.92 -6.66
CA GLY A 314 -40.68 7.59 -5.68
C GLY A 314 -40.76 8.64 -4.55
N ILE A 315 -39.63 9.12 -4.06
CA ILE A 315 -39.57 10.19 -3.04
C ILE A 315 -40.21 11.49 -3.57
N ARG A 316 -39.95 11.87 -4.83
CA ARG A 316 -40.56 13.03 -5.45
C ARG A 316 -42.10 12.87 -5.57
N GLN A 317 -42.56 11.66 -5.76
CA GLN A 317 -44.00 11.29 -5.82
C GLN A 317 -44.60 11.02 -4.44
N ASN A 318 -43.86 11.27 -3.35
CA ASN A 318 -44.27 11.05 -1.95
C ASN A 318 -44.57 9.56 -1.63
N ASP A 319 -43.92 8.61 -2.31
CA ASP A 319 -44.00 7.20 -1.96
C ASP A 319 -43.26 6.89 -0.65
N SER A 320 -44.01 6.47 0.34
CA SER A 320 -43.51 6.17 1.67
C SER A 320 -42.55 4.98 1.70
N THR A 321 -42.67 4.04 0.78
CA THR A 321 -41.77 2.87 0.69
C THR A 321 -40.40 3.29 0.20
N SER A 322 -40.33 4.11 -0.84
CA SER A 322 -39.10 4.70 -1.35
C SER A 322 -38.40 5.56 -0.29
N LEU A 323 -39.16 6.38 0.42
CA LEU A 323 -38.60 7.20 1.51
C LEU A 323 -38.01 6.33 2.62
N ARG A 324 -38.70 5.30 3.05
CA ARG A 324 -38.22 4.38 4.09
C ARG A 324 -36.97 3.62 3.64
N LEU A 325 -36.93 3.11 2.42
CA LEU A 325 -35.78 2.43 1.88
C LEU A 325 -34.56 3.38 1.79
N HIS A 326 -34.78 4.58 1.27
CA HIS A 326 -33.72 5.60 1.18
C HIS A 326 -33.12 5.94 2.55
N GLN A 327 -33.94 6.23 3.54
CA GLN A 327 -33.49 6.50 4.91
C GLN A 327 -32.74 5.32 5.52
N SER A 328 -33.20 4.10 5.25
CA SER A 328 -32.55 2.88 5.72
C SER A 328 -31.19 2.66 5.06
N LEU A 329 -31.08 2.88 3.76
CA LEU A 329 -29.80 2.83 3.03
C LEU A 329 -28.80 3.86 3.54
N ILE A 330 -29.22 5.11 3.70
CA ILE A 330 -28.36 6.17 4.24
C ILE A 330 -27.79 5.75 5.60
N ARG A 331 -28.63 5.34 6.53
CA ARG A 331 -28.19 4.89 7.87
C ARG A 331 -27.24 3.71 7.80
N TYR A 332 -27.54 2.72 6.95
CA TYR A 332 -26.70 1.55 6.80
C TYR A 332 -25.32 1.92 6.28
N PHE A 333 -25.25 2.67 5.19
CA PHE A 333 -23.96 3.06 4.62
C PHE A 333 -23.16 3.97 5.53
N GLN A 334 -23.80 4.89 6.26
CA GLN A 334 -23.13 5.70 7.28
C GLN A 334 -22.52 4.84 8.38
N LEU A 335 -23.25 3.86 8.87
CA LEU A 335 -22.76 2.95 9.90
C LEU A 335 -21.47 2.25 9.48
N PHE A 336 -21.42 1.73 8.25
CA PHE A 336 -20.27 0.97 7.77
C PHE A 336 -19.16 1.81 7.16
N THR A 337 -19.37 3.09 6.93
CA THR A 337 -18.32 4.05 6.56
C THR A 337 -17.76 4.77 7.77
N SER A 338 -18.54 4.90 8.85
CA SER A 338 -18.07 5.50 10.08
C SER A 338 -17.06 4.59 10.76
N ILE A 339 -15.89 5.10 11.02
CA ILE A 339 -14.86 4.42 11.74
C ILE A 339 -14.61 5.15 13.04
N THR A 340 -14.61 4.45 14.00
CA THR A 340 -14.62 4.58 15.40
C THR A 340 -13.31 5.14 15.97
N GLU A 341 -13.23 6.43 16.11
CA GLU A 341 -12.31 7.05 17.06
C GLU A 341 -12.60 6.60 18.49
N LYS A 342 -13.86 6.52 18.85
CA LYS A 342 -14.30 6.04 20.18
C LYS A 342 -13.77 4.67 20.55
N ARG A 343 -13.47 3.83 19.59
CA ARG A 343 -12.84 2.53 19.86
C ARG A 343 -11.47 2.68 20.51
N ARG A 344 -10.77 3.79 20.31
CA ARG A 344 -9.45 4.06 20.88
C ARG A 344 -9.54 4.64 22.27
N GLU A 345 -10.55 5.42 22.54
CA GLU A 345 -10.81 5.88 23.90
C GLU A 345 -11.20 4.71 24.81
N ILE A 346 -11.86 3.67 24.24
CA ILE A 346 -12.31 2.50 24.99
C ILE A 346 -11.22 1.44 25.13
N ASP A 347 -10.40 1.26 24.11
CA ASP A 347 -9.27 0.32 24.11
C ASP A 347 -8.00 1.05 24.54
N ASN A 348 -7.42 0.68 25.65
CA ASN A 348 -6.18 1.27 26.15
C ASN A 348 -5.14 1.44 25.02
N PRO A 349 -4.86 2.66 24.59
CA PRO A 349 -3.98 2.92 23.46
C PRO A 349 -2.55 2.43 23.69
N GLU A 350 -2.12 2.32 24.94
CA GLU A 350 -0.78 1.85 25.31
C GLU A 350 -0.56 0.34 25.03
N GLN A 351 -1.64 -0.44 25.01
CA GLN A 351 -1.53 -1.90 24.83
C GLN A 351 -1.60 -2.37 23.39
N ARG A 352 -2.04 -1.54 22.46
CA ARG A 352 -2.35 -2.01 21.10
C ARG A 352 -1.20 -1.99 20.14
N TRP A 353 -0.32 -1.01 20.25
CA TRP A 353 0.62 -0.73 19.16
C TRP A 353 1.96 -0.20 19.69
N GLY A 354 2.42 -0.72 20.82
CA GLY A 354 3.74 -0.40 21.31
C GLY A 354 4.01 1.11 21.45
N ASN A 355 3.33 1.76 22.37
CA ASN A 355 3.51 3.18 22.70
C ASN A 355 3.18 4.21 21.61
N LEU A 356 2.42 3.83 20.59
CA LEU A 356 1.97 4.78 19.60
C LEU A 356 0.71 5.51 20.12
N THR A 357 0.89 6.44 21.02
CA THR A 357 -0.12 7.42 21.43
C THR A 357 -0.39 8.48 20.38
N ASP A 358 0.30 8.37 19.25
CA ASP A 358 0.27 9.34 18.17
C ASP A 358 -0.99 9.16 17.33
N THR A 359 -1.75 10.20 17.26
CA THR A 359 -2.93 10.31 16.41
C THR A 359 -2.62 10.24 14.90
N LEU A 360 -1.38 10.55 14.50
CA LEU A 360 -0.88 10.29 13.15
C LEU A 360 -0.90 8.80 12.80
N TYR A 361 -0.68 7.97 13.78
CA TYR A 361 -0.78 6.53 13.63
C TYR A 361 -2.16 6.08 13.16
N SER A 362 -3.19 6.75 13.61
CA SER A 362 -4.55 6.50 13.15
C SER A 362 -4.70 6.73 11.66
N ALA A 363 -4.19 7.84 11.19
CA ALA A 363 -4.17 8.14 9.78
C ALA A 363 -3.35 7.09 9.02
N GLY A 364 -2.20 6.68 9.57
CA GLY A 364 -1.36 5.64 8.99
C GLY A 364 -2.04 4.26 8.95
N ALA A 365 -2.71 3.84 10.04
CA ALA A 365 -3.47 2.57 10.07
C ALA A 365 -4.61 2.53 9.05
N TRP A 366 -5.03 3.69 8.57
CA TRP A 366 -6.08 3.85 7.60
C TRP A 366 -5.54 4.05 6.18
N ALA A 367 -4.28 4.33 6.03
CA ALA A 367 -3.61 4.47 4.75
C ALA A 367 -3.15 3.10 4.18
N ASP A 368 -3.78 2.02 4.59
CA ASP A 368 -3.55 0.68 4.05
C ASP A 368 -4.62 0.28 3.00
N ALA A 369 -4.53 -0.93 2.49
CA ALA A 369 -5.49 -1.45 1.52
C ALA A 369 -6.94 -1.47 2.02
N ASN A 370 -7.16 -1.62 3.34
CA ASN A 370 -8.51 -1.57 3.89
C ASN A 370 -9.13 -0.17 3.74
N LEU A 371 -8.31 0.87 3.79
CA LEU A 371 -8.73 2.21 3.46
C LEU A 371 -9.14 2.31 1.98
N GLY A 372 -8.33 1.78 1.08
CA GLY A 372 -8.66 1.67 -0.33
C GLY A 372 -10.00 0.96 -0.54
N HIS A 373 -10.20 -0.20 0.07
CA HIS A 373 -11.45 -0.95 -0.04
C HIS A 373 -12.67 -0.15 0.39
N ARG A 374 -12.54 0.69 1.41
CA ARG A 374 -13.63 1.57 1.87
C ARG A 374 -13.94 2.71 0.93
N SER A 375 -12.98 3.11 0.10
CA SER A 375 -13.23 4.15 -0.89
C SER A 375 -14.39 3.80 -1.80
N ARG A 376 -14.63 2.52 -2.05
CA ARG A 376 -15.73 2.04 -2.87
C ARG A 376 -17.08 2.46 -2.28
N THR A 377 -17.30 2.18 -1.01
CA THR A 377 -18.52 2.59 -0.31
C THR A 377 -18.59 4.12 -0.16
N LEU A 378 -17.46 4.77 0.08
CA LEU A 378 -17.38 6.23 0.22
C LEU A 378 -17.76 6.95 -1.07
N LEU A 379 -17.30 6.48 -2.22
CA LEU A 379 -17.67 7.04 -3.53
C LEU A 379 -19.15 6.82 -3.86
N ALA A 380 -19.75 5.74 -3.33
CA ALA A 380 -21.16 5.50 -3.47
C ALA A 380 -22.04 6.41 -2.57
N LEU A 381 -21.48 6.88 -1.45
CA LEU A 381 -22.23 7.58 -0.42
C LEU A 381 -22.96 8.85 -0.94
N PRO A 382 -22.31 9.75 -1.72
CA PRO A 382 -22.98 10.91 -2.30
C PRO A 382 -24.13 10.53 -3.23
N LEU A 383 -23.98 9.44 -3.98
CA LEU A 383 -25.00 8.97 -4.90
C LEU A 383 -26.18 8.33 -4.17
N ILE A 384 -25.91 7.62 -3.08
CA ILE A 384 -26.96 7.04 -2.22
C ILE A 384 -27.74 8.13 -1.48
N TRP A 385 -27.09 9.21 -1.06
CA TRP A 385 -27.78 10.36 -0.50
C TRP A 385 -28.75 10.99 -1.50
N GLY A 386 -28.47 10.88 -2.79
CA GLY A 386 -29.29 11.43 -3.86
C GLY A 386 -29.33 12.96 -3.91
N ASP A 387 -28.85 13.58 -2.86
CA ASP A 387 -28.67 15.02 -2.71
C ASP A 387 -27.27 15.26 -2.13
N TYR A 388 -26.29 15.19 -3.00
CA TYR A 388 -24.87 15.29 -2.68
C TYR A 388 -24.47 16.68 -2.14
N ASN A 389 -25.38 17.63 -2.20
CA ASN A 389 -25.17 18.99 -1.72
C ASN A 389 -25.82 19.27 -0.38
N ARG A 390 -26.65 18.38 0.13
CA ARG A 390 -27.17 18.56 1.48
C ARG A 390 -26.04 18.55 2.50
N PRO A 391 -26.06 19.44 3.47
CA PRO A 391 -25.21 19.32 4.62
C PRO A 391 -25.44 17.94 5.24
N VAL A 392 -24.38 17.18 5.38
CA VAL A 392 -24.48 15.88 6.03
C VAL A 392 -24.64 16.18 7.51
N THR A 393 -25.79 15.79 8.07
CA THR A 393 -26.01 15.91 9.54
C THR A 393 -25.16 14.94 10.32
N TYR A 394 -24.49 14.04 9.63
CA TYR A 394 -23.64 13.00 10.19
C TYR A 394 -22.40 12.82 9.31
N VAL A 395 -21.29 13.37 9.76
CA VAL A 395 -20.00 13.07 9.16
C VAL A 395 -19.52 11.74 9.72
N PRO A 396 -19.11 10.78 8.87
CA PRO A 396 -18.51 9.56 9.36
C PRO A 396 -17.41 9.88 10.39
N TYR A 397 -17.44 9.23 11.51
CA TYR A 397 -16.61 9.55 12.70
C TYR A 397 -15.10 9.58 12.42
N TRP A 398 -14.65 8.79 11.45
CA TRP A 398 -13.25 8.72 11.04
C TRP A 398 -12.77 9.99 10.30
N TYR A 399 -13.66 10.84 9.84
CA TYR A 399 -13.27 12.15 9.31
C TYR A 399 -12.62 13.03 10.36
N SER A 400 -13.10 12.98 11.60
CA SER A 400 -12.57 13.83 12.66
C SER A 400 -11.15 13.45 13.03
N SER A 401 -10.80 12.15 13.08
CA SER A 401 -9.43 11.71 13.41
C SER A 401 -8.41 12.08 12.35
N PHE A 402 -8.80 12.04 11.09
CA PHE A 402 -7.93 12.45 10.01
C PHE A 402 -7.58 13.94 10.06
N TYR A 403 -8.52 14.77 10.51
CA TYR A 403 -8.42 16.21 10.39
C TYR A 403 -7.88 16.91 11.64
N HIS A 404 -7.85 16.25 12.78
CA HIS A 404 -7.29 16.80 14.00
C HIS A 404 -5.77 16.62 14.13
N ASN A 405 -5.13 15.91 13.18
CA ASN A 405 -3.72 15.55 13.26
C ASN A 405 -2.86 16.23 12.21
N PRO A 406 -1.65 16.66 12.56
CA PRO A 406 -0.64 16.95 11.55
C PRO A 406 -0.41 15.71 10.65
N PRO A 407 -0.29 15.88 9.32
CA PRO A 407 -0.24 17.12 8.56
C PRO A 407 -1.61 17.67 8.13
N PHE A 408 -2.71 17.22 8.72
CA PHE A 408 -4.08 17.53 8.29
C PHE A 408 -4.73 18.67 9.08
N LYS A 409 -3.94 19.54 9.69
CA LYS A 409 -4.41 20.66 10.50
C LYS A 409 -5.37 21.64 9.80
N ASP A 410 -5.39 21.61 8.49
CA ASP A 410 -6.21 22.53 7.69
C ASP A 410 -7.68 22.14 7.59
N PHE A 411 -8.05 21.03 8.21
CA PHE A 411 -9.41 20.52 8.17
C PHE A 411 -10.01 20.50 9.58
N SER A 412 -10.68 21.54 9.94
CA SER A 412 -11.48 21.58 11.16
C SER A 412 -12.92 21.20 10.86
N PHE A 413 -13.33 19.98 11.19
CA PHE A 413 -14.72 19.58 11.18
C PHE A 413 -15.22 19.37 12.60
N SER A 414 -16.40 19.83 12.89
CA SER A 414 -17.12 19.36 14.05
C SER A 414 -17.66 17.96 13.76
N PRO A 415 -17.48 16.99 14.66
CA PRO A 415 -18.12 15.68 14.51
C PRO A 415 -19.62 15.84 14.28
N GLY A 416 -20.12 15.16 13.26
CA GLY A 416 -21.55 15.09 12.99
C GLY A 416 -22.12 16.08 11.99
N TRP A 417 -21.28 16.97 11.40
CA TRP A 417 -21.79 17.92 10.41
C TRP A 417 -20.71 18.41 9.44
N SER A 418 -20.97 18.34 8.14
CA SER A 418 -20.15 18.92 7.09
C SER A 418 -20.87 20.10 6.44
N PRO A 419 -20.29 21.30 6.50
CA PRO A 419 -20.87 22.48 5.84
C PRO A 419 -20.72 22.44 4.30
N HIS A 420 -19.89 21.57 3.78
CA HIS A 420 -19.50 21.55 2.37
C HIS A 420 -20.26 20.54 1.53
N GLY A 421 -21.05 19.68 2.17
CA GLY A 421 -21.75 18.58 1.52
C GLY A 421 -20.91 17.31 1.35
N VAL A 422 -21.60 16.20 1.20
CA VAL A 422 -20.98 14.87 1.18
C VAL A 422 -20.01 14.67 -0.01
N MET A 423 -20.33 15.26 -1.16
CA MET A 423 -19.47 15.18 -2.35
C MET A 423 -18.11 15.83 -2.12
N ALA A 424 -18.11 17.05 -1.56
CA ALA A 424 -16.90 17.78 -1.24
C ALA A 424 -16.05 17.04 -0.21
N ASP A 425 -16.68 16.45 0.80
CA ASP A 425 -15.99 15.70 1.84
C ASP A 425 -15.33 14.44 1.30
N VAL A 426 -16.06 13.68 0.48
CA VAL A 426 -15.51 12.46 -0.15
C VAL A 426 -14.36 12.82 -1.09
N SER A 427 -14.48 13.89 -1.89
CA SER A 427 -13.38 14.38 -2.75
C SER A 427 -12.14 14.73 -1.94
N ARG A 428 -12.29 15.54 -0.90
CA ARG A 428 -11.17 15.90 -0.01
C ARG A 428 -10.53 14.68 0.63
N TRP A 429 -11.34 13.74 1.04
CA TRP A 429 -10.84 12.51 1.63
C TRP A 429 -10.06 11.68 0.60
N MET A 430 -10.55 11.53 -0.62
CA MET A 430 -9.87 10.83 -1.68
C MET A 430 -8.51 11.47 -2.05
N THR A 431 -8.35 12.78 -1.91
CA THR A 431 -7.05 13.44 -2.13
C THR A 431 -5.98 12.97 -1.14
N LYS A 432 -6.36 12.41 0.00
CA LYS A 432 -5.45 11.96 1.04
C LYS A 432 -5.01 10.50 0.90
N PHE A 433 -5.50 9.78 -0.08
CA PHE A 433 -5.08 8.40 -0.33
C PHE A 433 -3.61 8.24 -0.71
N GLY A 434 -2.97 9.26 -1.25
CA GLY A 434 -1.55 9.29 -1.50
C GLY A 434 -0.71 9.67 -0.28
N ILE A 435 -1.16 9.40 0.93
CA ILE A 435 -0.48 9.81 2.16
C ILE A 435 0.89 9.14 2.26
N PRO A 436 1.96 9.92 2.41
CA PRO A 436 3.28 9.38 2.67
C PRO A 436 3.36 8.78 4.08
N ALA A 437 4.11 7.70 4.20
CA ALA A 437 4.53 7.20 5.50
C ALA A 437 5.54 8.18 6.12
N HIS A 438 5.31 8.55 7.36
CA HIS A 438 6.15 9.54 8.06
C HIS A 438 7.35 8.89 8.74
N ARG A 439 7.28 7.60 9.06
CA ARG A 439 8.33 6.86 9.75
C ARG A 439 8.32 5.38 9.40
N TYR A 440 9.35 4.67 9.77
CA TYR A 440 9.39 3.22 9.68
C TYR A 440 8.20 2.59 10.42
N GLY A 441 7.68 1.49 9.87
CA GLY A 441 6.52 0.79 10.43
C GLY A 441 5.17 1.48 10.23
N GLN A 442 5.11 2.58 9.48
CA GLN A 442 3.85 3.19 9.05
C GLN A 442 3.41 2.68 7.68
N SER A 443 2.10 2.48 7.51
CA SER A 443 1.51 2.28 6.19
C SER A 443 1.54 3.58 5.40
N GLY A 444 1.76 3.45 4.11
CA GLY A 444 1.82 4.58 3.19
C GLY A 444 2.90 4.44 2.14
N PHE A 445 3.06 5.48 1.33
CA PHE A 445 4.11 5.57 0.33
C PHE A 445 5.41 6.04 0.97
N HIS A 446 6.49 5.36 0.64
CA HIS A 446 7.83 5.68 1.10
C HIS A 446 8.60 6.52 0.06
N PRO A 447 9.68 7.22 0.50
CA PRO A 447 10.49 8.04 -0.40
C PRO A 447 11.21 7.21 -1.47
N ASP A 448 11.51 5.94 -1.23
CA ASP A 448 12.11 5.02 -2.23
C ASP A 448 11.09 4.52 -3.27
N GLY A 449 9.85 4.95 -3.18
CA GLY A 449 8.76 4.59 -4.07
C GLY A 449 8.00 3.34 -3.67
N THR A 450 8.41 2.65 -2.62
CA THR A 450 7.69 1.49 -2.10
C THR A 450 6.44 1.90 -1.34
N VAL A 451 5.58 0.95 -1.08
CA VAL A 451 4.38 1.13 -0.28
C VAL A 451 4.37 0.06 0.82
N SER A 452 4.09 0.45 2.03
CA SER A 452 3.89 -0.47 3.15
C SER A 452 2.48 -0.39 3.69
N HIS A 453 2.00 -1.50 4.22
CA HIS A 453 0.73 -1.56 4.91
C HIS A 453 0.79 -2.59 6.05
N HIS A 454 -0.30 -2.73 6.81
CA HIS A 454 -0.35 -3.55 8.03
C HIS A 454 0.56 -3.08 9.16
N ILE A 455 0.37 -1.84 9.55
CA ILE A 455 1.04 -1.27 10.71
C ILE A 455 0.89 -2.15 11.94
N GLY A 456 1.99 -2.34 12.65
CA GLY A 456 2.07 -3.18 13.85
C GLY A 456 2.13 -4.68 13.59
N HIS A 457 1.97 -5.11 12.36
CA HIS A 457 2.16 -6.48 11.91
C HIS A 457 3.42 -6.66 11.08
N GLY A 458 4.20 -5.61 11.01
CA GLY A 458 5.36 -5.53 10.17
C GLY A 458 5.06 -4.86 8.85
N THR A 459 6.00 -4.05 8.44
CA THR A 459 6.03 -3.59 7.08
C THR A 459 6.35 -4.79 6.23
N ASP A 460 5.39 -5.20 5.57
CA ASP A 460 5.55 -6.04 4.47
C ASP A 460 6.05 -5.14 3.31
N ALA A 461 7.11 -5.53 2.67
CA ALA A 461 7.47 -4.98 1.37
C ALA A 461 6.42 -5.38 0.32
N ALA A 462 5.22 -5.75 0.74
CA ALA A 462 4.12 -6.21 -0.06
C ALA A 462 3.52 -5.07 -0.86
N MET A 463 4.34 -4.49 -1.65
CA MET A 463 3.91 -3.57 -2.67
C MET A 463 2.83 -4.14 -3.57
N VAL A 464 2.61 -5.43 -3.49
CA VAL A 464 1.87 -6.14 -4.48
C VAL A 464 0.51 -6.61 -4.04
N ALA A 465 0.42 -7.25 -2.89
CA ALA A 465 -0.85 -7.82 -2.49
C ALA A 465 -1.87 -6.71 -2.23
N TYR A 466 -1.51 -5.76 -1.41
CA TYR A 466 -2.37 -4.68 -1.00
C TYR A 466 -1.98 -3.32 -1.61
N GLY A 467 -0.72 -3.09 -1.92
CA GLY A 467 -0.28 -1.85 -2.51
C GLY A 467 -0.92 -1.57 -3.87
N PHE A 468 -1.03 -2.57 -4.74
CA PHE A 468 -1.73 -2.42 -6.02
C PHE A 468 -3.24 -2.32 -5.86
N GLU A 469 -3.84 -3.02 -4.90
CA GLU A 469 -5.26 -2.86 -4.60
C GLU A 469 -5.52 -1.44 -4.13
N TRP A 470 -4.69 -0.92 -3.25
CA TRP A 470 -4.78 0.46 -2.80
C TRP A 470 -4.61 1.47 -3.94
N LEU A 471 -3.57 1.33 -4.78
CA LEU A 471 -3.39 2.19 -5.97
C LEU A 471 -4.60 2.15 -6.91
N THR A 472 -5.17 0.98 -7.12
CA THR A 472 -6.37 0.81 -7.95
C THR A 472 -7.55 1.57 -7.35
N ASP A 473 -7.80 1.39 -6.07
CA ASP A 473 -8.91 2.02 -5.37
C ASP A 473 -8.76 3.55 -5.31
N CYS A 474 -7.54 4.06 -5.09
CA CYS A 474 -7.25 5.50 -5.19
C CYS A 474 -7.58 6.06 -6.58
N SER A 475 -7.19 5.32 -7.62
CA SER A 475 -7.42 5.74 -9.01
C SER A 475 -8.89 5.81 -9.38
N HIS A 476 -9.76 5.07 -8.70
CA HIS A 476 -11.22 5.18 -8.87
C HIS A 476 -11.75 6.54 -8.46
N GLY A 477 -11.25 7.10 -7.36
CA GLY A 477 -11.62 8.46 -6.95
C GLY A 477 -11.24 9.49 -8.00
N PHE A 478 -10.11 9.32 -8.63
CA PHE A 478 -9.66 10.19 -9.71
C PHE A 478 -10.62 10.17 -10.90
N SER A 479 -10.96 8.98 -11.36
CA SER A 479 -11.91 8.80 -12.46
C SER A 479 -13.32 9.33 -12.12
N TYR A 480 -13.73 9.14 -10.90
CA TYR A 480 -15.05 9.58 -10.42
C TYR A 480 -15.21 11.09 -10.45
N PHE A 481 -14.24 11.85 -9.95
CA PHE A 481 -14.31 13.29 -9.81
C PHE A 481 -13.73 14.09 -11.00
N LYS A 482 -13.23 13.43 -12.05
CA LYS A 482 -12.65 14.14 -13.20
C LYS A 482 -13.68 15.11 -13.83
N ASP A 483 -13.20 16.19 -14.41
CA ASP A 483 -14.01 17.23 -15.05
C ASP A 483 -15.09 17.84 -14.14
N THR A 484 -14.91 17.81 -12.84
CA THR A 484 -15.78 18.45 -11.85
C THR A 484 -14.98 19.43 -10.98
N ASP A 485 -15.68 20.28 -10.25
CA ASP A 485 -15.04 21.17 -9.28
C ASP A 485 -14.44 20.43 -8.08
N PHE A 486 -14.81 19.17 -7.91
CA PHE A 486 -14.28 18.26 -6.89
C PHE A 486 -13.13 17.39 -7.41
N ARG A 487 -12.61 17.67 -8.58
CA ARG A 487 -11.50 16.90 -9.15
C ARG A 487 -10.32 16.84 -8.20
N ILE A 488 -9.71 15.69 -8.15
CA ILE A 488 -8.49 15.49 -7.38
C ILE A 488 -7.33 16.12 -8.15
N ASP A 489 -6.43 16.79 -7.44
CA ASP A 489 -5.35 17.57 -8.05
C ASP A 489 -4.38 16.71 -8.86
N SER A 490 -3.93 17.22 -10.00
CA SER A 490 -3.10 16.47 -10.95
C SER A 490 -1.77 15.92 -10.39
N PRO A 491 -1.08 16.56 -9.41
CA PRO A 491 0.11 15.99 -8.81
C PRO A 491 -0.08 14.58 -8.19
N TYR A 492 -1.26 14.29 -7.65
CA TYR A 492 -1.55 12.96 -7.09
C TYR A 492 -1.68 11.90 -8.18
N TYR A 493 -2.25 12.22 -9.32
CA TYR A 493 -2.31 11.33 -10.47
C TYR A 493 -0.92 11.03 -11.02
N GLN A 494 -0.11 12.09 -11.20
CA GLN A 494 1.26 11.95 -11.68
C GLN A 494 2.11 11.12 -10.73
N PHE A 495 1.98 11.36 -9.44
CA PHE A 495 2.65 10.57 -8.41
C PHE A 495 2.38 9.07 -8.55
N GLN A 496 1.13 8.67 -8.76
CA GLN A 496 0.76 7.26 -8.92
C GLN A 496 1.26 6.69 -10.25
N LEU A 497 1.19 7.48 -11.33
CA LEU A 497 1.71 7.08 -12.62
C LEU A 497 3.22 6.80 -12.52
N ASP A 498 3.96 7.69 -11.91
CA ASP A 498 5.42 7.56 -11.77
C ASP A 498 5.79 6.27 -11.00
N ARG A 499 5.02 5.91 -9.97
CA ARG A 499 5.20 4.62 -9.26
C ARG A 499 4.96 3.43 -10.14
N LEU A 500 3.86 3.43 -10.89
CA LEU A 500 3.51 2.34 -11.80
C LEU A 500 4.50 2.24 -12.98
N LEU A 501 5.09 3.34 -13.40
CA LEU A 501 6.04 3.37 -14.50
C LEU A 501 7.47 3.03 -14.08
N GLU A 502 7.94 3.61 -12.97
CA GLU A 502 9.35 3.61 -12.65
C GLU A 502 9.74 2.62 -11.55
N VAL A 503 8.82 2.29 -10.63
CA VAL A 503 9.14 1.48 -9.47
C VAL A 503 8.69 0.04 -9.67
N TYR A 504 7.40 -0.18 -9.85
CA TYR A 504 6.83 -1.53 -9.80
C TYR A 504 7.24 -2.47 -10.93
N PRO A 505 7.51 -2.03 -12.17
CA PRO A 505 7.97 -2.93 -13.22
C PRO A 505 9.29 -3.64 -12.89
N PHE A 506 10.12 -3.05 -12.02
CA PHE A 506 11.37 -3.66 -11.57
C PHE A 506 11.19 -4.99 -10.83
N PHE A 507 10.04 -5.16 -10.16
CA PHE A 507 9.72 -6.38 -9.39
C PHE A 507 9.25 -7.55 -10.25
N PHE A 508 9.03 -7.33 -11.56
CA PHE A 508 8.52 -8.35 -12.46
C PHE A 508 9.63 -8.85 -13.38
N TYR A 509 9.84 -10.16 -13.38
CA TYR A 509 10.78 -10.80 -14.26
C TYR A 509 10.13 -11.97 -14.97
N LYS A 510 10.14 -11.95 -16.33
CA LYS A 510 9.49 -12.97 -17.18
C LYS A 510 8.05 -13.32 -16.74
N GLY A 511 7.30 -12.29 -16.38
CA GLY A 511 5.89 -12.40 -15.98
C GLY A 511 5.66 -12.85 -14.55
N GLN A 512 6.70 -13.11 -13.79
CA GLN A 512 6.60 -13.43 -12.37
C GLN A 512 7.04 -12.26 -11.51
N MET A 513 6.45 -12.16 -10.33
CA MET A 513 6.89 -11.28 -9.29
C MET A 513 7.83 -11.98 -8.34
N ASP A 514 8.65 -11.19 -7.68
CA ASP A 514 9.47 -11.65 -6.57
C ASP A 514 8.59 -12.04 -5.37
N PHE A 515 8.76 -13.25 -4.86
CA PHE A 515 7.97 -13.72 -3.72
C PHE A 515 8.31 -12.98 -2.43
N LEU A 516 9.52 -12.44 -2.31
CA LEU A 516 9.97 -11.69 -1.14
C LEU A 516 9.21 -10.36 -0.95
N VAL A 517 8.55 -9.86 -2.00
CA VAL A 517 7.74 -8.63 -1.95
C VAL A 517 6.25 -8.88 -2.12
N ALA A 518 5.84 -10.14 -2.16
CA ALA A 518 4.45 -10.52 -2.35
C ALA A 518 3.63 -10.55 -1.04
N GLY A 519 4.26 -10.28 0.10
CA GLY A 519 3.65 -10.36 1.41
C GLY A 519 2.98 -11.71 1.64
N ARG A 520 1.85 -11.73 2.33
CA ARG A 520 1.09 -12.96 2.61
C ARG A 520 0.63 -13.74 1.37
N SER A 521 0.81 -13.17 0.18
CA SER A 521 0.47 -13.82 -1.09
C SER A 521 1.65 -14.58 -1.72
N TYR A 522 2.77 -14.71 -1.03
CA TYR A 522 4.00 -15.31 -1.54
C TYR A 522 3.84 -16.77 -2.04
N LEU A 523 2.88 -17.52 -1.50
CA LEU A 523 2.51 -18.87 -1.97
C LEU A 523 1.39 -18.88 -3.04
N SER A 524 0.98 -17.70 -3.54
CA SER A 524 -0.04 -17.60 -4.57
C SER A 524 0.56 -17.69 -5.98
N ASP A 525 -0.29 -17.83 -6.98
CA ASP A 525 0.12 -17.71 -8.38
C ASP A 525 0.54 -16.26 -8.68
N LEU A 526 1.84 -15.99 -8.57
CA LEU A 526 2.43 -14.66 -8.73
C LEU A 526 2.35 -14.12 -10.16
N LYS A 527 2.22 -14.97 -11.19
CA LYS A 527 1.96 -14.57 -12.59
C LYS A 527 0.58 -13.93 -12.72
N LYS A 528 -0.42 -14.56 -12.11
CA LYS A 528 -1.79 -14.09 -12.15
C LYS A 528 -1.98 -12.76 -11.39
N PHE A 529 -1.19 -12.56 -10.37
CA PHE A 529 -1.23 -11.35 -9.58
C PHE A 529 -0.85 -10.11 -10.38
N VAL A 530 0.22 -10.21 -11.15
CA VAL A 530 0.75 -9.13 -12.00
C VAL A 530 -0.29 -8.65 -13.01
N SER A 531 -0.82 -9.58 -13.80
CA SER A 531 -1.75 -9.24 -14.87
C SER A 531 -3.04 -8.63 -14.36
N LYS A 532 -3.48 -9.04 -13.19
CA LYS A 532 -4.76 -8.62 -12.64
C LYS A 532 -4.70 -7.26 -11.94
N THR A 533 -3.75 -7.07 -11.03
CA THR A 533 -3.75 -5.90 -10.14
C THR A 533 -3.02 -4.71 -10.74
N TYR A 534 -1.81 -4.91 -11.28
CA TYR A 534 -1.05 -3.85 -11.93
C TYR A 534 -1.80 -3.26 -13.14
N LEU A 535 -2.32 -4.12 -14.03
CA LEU A 535 -3.05 -3.66 -15.22
C LEU A 535 -4.37 -2.97 -14.87
N GLN A 536 -5.00 -3.34 -13.77
CA GLN A 536 -6.19 -2.63 -13.29
C GLN A 536 -5.85 -1.21 -12.83
N ALA A 537 -4.75 -1.03 -12.09
CA ALA A 537 -4.28 0.29 -11.66
C ALA A 537 -3.95 1.19 -12.86
N VAL A 538 -3.28 0.64 -13.89
CA VAL A 538 -2.98 1.40 -15.12
C VAL A 538 -4.26 1.83 -15.84
N LYS A 539 -5.23 0.94 -16.00
CA LYS A 539 -6.54 1.25 -16.60
C LYS A 539 -7.32 2.31 -15.82
N ALA A 540 -7.24 2.28 -14.49
CA ALA A 540 -7.91 3.25 -13.66
C ALA A 540 -7.30 4.66 -13.83
N LEU A 541 -5.97 4.77 -13.93
CA LEU A 541 -5.30 6.03 -14.26
C LEU A 541 -5.63 6.51 -15.68
N GLU A 542 -5.68 5.62 -16.65
CA GLU A 542 -6.10 5.97 -18.02
C GLU A 542 -7.51 6.55 -18.03
N ALA A 543 -8.44 5.95 -17.29
CA ALA A 543 -9.81 6.43 -17.16
C ALA A 543 -9.93 7.79 -16.46
N ALA A 544 -8.94 8.11 -15.61
CA ALA A 544 -8.89 9.38 -14.89
C ALA A 544 -8.48 10.59 -15.77
N GLN A 545 -7.92 10.34 -16.95
CA GLN A 545 -7.45 11.41 -17.82
C GLN A 545 -8.61 12.28 -18.32
N SER A 546 -8.42 13.61 -18.34
CA SER A 546 -9.42 14.59 -18.75
C SER A 546 -8.79 15.76 -19.52
N ARG A 547 -9.60 16.73 -19.92
CA ARG A 547 -9.11 17.96 -20.55
C ARG A 547 -8.17 18.76 -19.62
N ASP A 548 -8.49 18.76 -18.33
CA ASP A 548 -7.80 19.56 -17.32
C ASP A 548 -6.69 18.78 -16.62
N THR A 549 -6.65 17.47 -16.80
CA THR A 549 -5.66 16.58 -16.19
C THR A 549 -4.95 15.79 -17.28
N ARG A 550 -3.78 16.27 -17.67
CA ARG A 550 -2.88 15.54 -18.56
C ARG A 550 -1.76 14.93 -17.74
N LEU A 551 -1.65 13.62 -17.83
CA LEU A 551 -0.57 12.86 -17.19
C LEU A 551 0.62 12.78 -18.13
N GLU A 552 1.78 13.20 -17.65
CA GLU A 552 3.04 13.00 -18.35
C GLU A 552 3.39 11.52 -18.40
N ASN A 553 3.93 11.08 -19.53
CA ASN A 553 4.36 9.69 -19.74
C ASN A 553 3.25 8.60 -19.66
N LEU A 554 1.97 8.94 -19.75
CA LEU A 554 0.92 7.93 -19.74
C LEU A 554 1.05 6.93 -20.87
N ASP A 555 1.41 7.35 -22.08
CA ASP A 555 1.61 6.44 -23.21
C ASP A 555 2.81 5.51 -22.98
N LYS A 556 3.86 5.98 -22.32
CA LYS A 556 4.99 5.14 -21.90
C LYS A 556 4.54 4.10 -20.88
N LEU A 557 3.70 4.50 -19.89
CA LEU A 557 3.12 3.56 -18.94
C LEU A 557 2.27 2.48 -19.63
N LYS A 558 1.44 2.87 -20.60
CA LYS A 558 0.63 1.93 -21.39
C LYS A 558 1.49 0.95 -22.20
N ALA A 559 2.59 1.44 -22.76
CA ALA A 559 3.54 0.57 -23.48
C ALA A 559 4.20 -0.43 -22.53
N VAL A 560 4.66 0.00 -21.38
CA VAL A 560 5.21 -0.87 -20.33
C VAL A 560 4.17 -1.90 -19.88
N ALA A 561 2.95 -1.47 -19.59
CA ALA A 561 1.86 -2.36 -19.18
C ALA A 561 1.54 -3.41 -20.24
N LYS A 562 1.58 -3.05 -21.52
CA LYS A 562 1.40 -3.98 -22.63
C LYS A 562 2.50 -5.06 -22.68
N GLU A 563 3.76 -4.69 -22.46
CA GLU A 563 4.85 -5.65 -22.43
C GLU A 563 4.80 -6.55 -21.19
N ILE A 564 4.45 -6.00 -20.02
CA ILE A 564 4.19 -6.78 -18.81
C ILE A 564 3.07 -7.80 -19.05
N SER A 565 1.97 -7.39 -19.69
CA SER A 565 0.83 -8.29 -19.97
C SER A 565 1.18 -9.48 -20.89
N LYS A 566 2.24 -9.32 -21.68
CA LYS A 566 2.75 -10.36 -22.59
C LYS A 566 3.95 -11.11 -22.03
N ASN A 567 4.33 -10.86 -20.77
CA ASN A 567 5.53 -11.39 -20.13
C ASN A 567 6.84 -11.07 -20.90
N ARG A 568 6.87 -9.90 -21.56
CA ARG A 568 8.02 -9.47 -22.39
C ARG A 568 8.68 -8.21 -21.89
N PHE A 569 8.20 -7.68 -20.75
CA PHE A 569 8.81 -6.50 -20.17
C PHE A 569 10.21 -6.82 -19.65
N GLU A 570 11.16 -6.03 -20.06
CA GLU A 570 12.56 -6.13 -19.67
C GLU A 570 13.13 -4.77 -19.31
N CYS A 571 14.00 -4.77 -18.33
CA CYS A 571 14.79 -3.61 -17.95
C CYS A 571 16.09 -4.07 -17.30
N SER A 572 17.09 -3.21 -17.33
CA SER A 572 18.38 -3.41 -16.68
C SER A 572 18.58 -2.39 -15.57
N GLY A 573 19.42 -2.72 -14.61
CA GLY A 573 19.86 -1.81 -13.57
C GLY A 573 19.88 -2.44 -12.19
N THR A 574 20.44 -1.69 -11.25
CA THR A 574 20.49 -2.01 -9.84
C THR A 574 19.73 -0.94 -9.06
N ARG A 575 18.79 -1.35 -8.21
CA ARG A 575 17.99 -0.43 -7.40
C ARG A 575 17.96 -0.84 -5.94
N ALA A 576 18.16 0.14 -5.09
CA ALA A 576 18.04 0.02 -3.65
C ALA A 576 16.69 0.60 -3.19
N TYR A 577 15.89 -0.22 -2.53
CA TYR A 577 14.67 0.16 -1.83
C TYR A 577 15.00 0.18 -0.34
N TRP A 578 15.62 1.29 0.07
CA TRP A 578 16.30 1.39 1.35
C TRP A 578 15.38 1.40 2.56
N VAL A 579 14.14 1.87 2.41
CA VAL A 579 13.17 1.86 3.51
C VAL A 579 12.75 0.43 3.87
N ASN A 580 12.68 -0.44 2.87
CA ASN A 580 12.35 -1.86 3.06
C ASN A 580 13.58 -2.78 3.07
N GLU A 581 14.80 -2.21 3.06
CA GLU A 581 16.05 -2.96 3.06
C GLU A 581 16.06 -4.05 1.98
N PHE A 582 15.69 -3.65 0.75
CA PHE A 582 15.53 -4.52 -0.38
C PHE A 582 16.32 -4.00 -1.59
N LEU A 583 17.03 -4.89 -2.27
CA LEU A 583 17.80 -4.55 -3.47
C LEU A 583 17.39 -5.46 -4.62
N ILE A 584 17.29 -4.88 -5.81
CA ILE A 584 17.11 -5.61 -7.07
C ILE A 584 18.30 -5.31 -7.97
N HIS A 585 18.87 -6.34 -8.54
CA HIS A 585 19.90 -6.29 -9.56
C HIS A 585 19.48 -7.14 -10.75
N ARG A 586 19.39 -6.55 -11.95
CA ARG A 586 18.88 -7.27 -13.11
C ARG A 586 19.44 -6.77 -14.41
N ARG A 587 19.43 -7.66 -15.43
CA ARG A 587 19.77 -7.38 -16.81
C ARG A 587 18.63 -7.81 -17.72
N GLY A 588 18.41 -7.05 -18.82
CA GLY A 588 17.43 -7.35 -19.86
C GLY A 588 17.99 -8.23 -20.98
N ALA A 589 17.14 -8.57 -21.96
CA ALA A 589 17.46 -9.52 -23.03
C ALA A 589 18.67 -9.14 -23.89
N GLN A 590 19.02 -7.87 -23.93
CA GLN A 590 20.20 -7.41 -24.68
C GLN A 590 21.54 -7.74 -23.98
N GLU A 591 21.49 -8.16 -22.69
CA GLU A 591 22.65 -8.30 -21.82
C GLU A 591 22.68 -9.66 -21.08
N LYS A 592 22.31 -10.76 -21.68
CA LYS A 592 22.16 -12.04 -20.95
C LYS A 592 21.21 -11.87 -19.73
N PRO A 593 19.91 -12.02 -19.90
CA PRO A 593 18.91 -11.59 -18.92
C PRO A 593 18.95 -12.41 -17.62
N PHE A 594 18.88 -11.71 -16.49
CA PHE A 594 18.71 -12.31 -15.18
C PHE A 594 18.05 -11.32 -14.22
N TYR A 595 17.62 -11.84 -13.09
CA TYR A 595 17.08 -11.09 -11.99
C TYR A 595 17.62 -11.63 -10.67
N ALA A 596 18.19 -10.76 -9.86
CA ALA A 596 18.58 -11.08 -8.51
C ALA A 596 17.99 -10.09 -7.52
N SER A 597 17.65 -10.57 -6.34
CA SER A 597 17.16 -9.72 -5.25
C SER A 597 17.73 -10.13 -3.91
N LEU A 598 17.86 -9.13 -3.03
CA LEU A 598 18.32 -9.28 -1.66
C LEU A 598 17.30 -8.65 -0.71
N LYS A 599 16.81 -9.42 0.27
CA LYS A 599 15.94 -8.94 1.35
C LYS A 599 16.65 -9.05 2.68
N LEU A 600 16.75 -7.91 3.36
CA LEU A 600 17.31 -7.79 4.71
C LEU A 600 16.21 -7.43 5.72
N LYS A 601 16.55 -7.51 6.99
CA LYS A 601 15.66 -7.18 8.11
C LYS A 601 16.46 -6.59 9.27
N SER A 602 15.94 -5.52 9.88
CA SER A 602 16.57 -4.86 11.03
C SER A 602 15.52 -4.49 12.09
N GLU A 603 15.90 -3.73 13.11
CA GLU A 603 14.95 -3.16 14.08
C GLU A 603 13.90 -2.23 13.42
N ARG A 604 14.16 -1.75 12.20
CA ARG A 604 13.31 -0.84 11.44
C ARG A 604 12.36 -1.56 10.50
N THR A 605 12.70 -2.77 10.09
CA THR A 605 11.98 -3.52 9.05
C THR A 605 11.73 -4.95 9.49
N VAL A 606 10.82 -5.59 8.81
CA VAL A 606 10.43 -6.99 9.03
C VAL A 606 10.66 -7.83 7.79
N GLY A 607 10.53 -9.13 7.93
CA GLY A 607 10.57 -10.07 6.82
C GLY A 607 9.29 -10.08 6.00
N ILE A 608 8.90 -11.25 5.51
CA ILE A 608 7.65 -11.45 4.75
C ILE A 608 6.50 -11.64 5.73
N GLU A 609 5.37 -10.99 5.49
CA GLU A 609 4.15 -11.19 6.25
C GLU A 609 3.57 -12.59 5.99
N ASP A 610 3.21 -13.32 7.04
CA ASP A 610 2.61 -14.64 6.93
C ASP A 610 1.48 -14.83 7.95
N PHE A 611 0.30 -15.22 7.44
CA PHE A 611 -0.87 -15.57 8.24
C PHE A 611 -1.22 -17.05 8.17
N SER A 612 -0.38 -17.86 7.53
CA SER A 612 -0.61 -19.29 7.46
C SER A 612 -0.44 -19.95 8.84
N LYS A 613 -1.09 -21.10 9.03
CA LYS A 613 -0.93 -21.90 10.26
C LYS A 613 0.50 -22.44 10.41
N VAL A 614 1.19 -22.60 9.29
CA VAL A 614 2.60 -22.99 9.20
C VAL A 614 3.36 -21.80 8.63
N ARG A 615 4.22 -21.18 9.41
CA ARG A 615 4.91 -19.97 9.03
C ARG A 615 6.15 -20.22 8.23
N LYS A 616 5.94 -20.55 6.98
CA LYS A 616 7.01 -20.78 6.03
C LYS A 616 7.93 -19.57 5.88
N SER A 617 7.42 -18.35 6.02
CA SER A 617 8.20 -17.12 5.82
C SER A 617 9.04 -16.66 7.01
N TRP A 618 9.18 -17.44 8.07
CA TRP A 618 9.88 -17.09 9.31
C TRP A 618 11.24 -16.42 9.08
N HIS A 619 12.06 -17.02 8.21
CA HIS A 619 13.38 -16.52 7.88
C HIS A 619 13.40 -15.51 6.71
N GLY A 620 12.26 -15.08 6.23
CA GLY A 620 12.10 -14.34 4.97
C GLY A 620 12.73 -12.93 4.88
N GLY A 621 13.56 -12.53 5.81
CA GLY A 621 14.29 -11.26 5.80
C GLY A 621 15.73 -11.39 6.28
N TYR A 622 16.22 -12.61 6.49
CA TYR A 622 17.53 -12.86 7.09
C TYR A 622 18.69 -12.90 6.08
N GLY A 623 18.71 -11.91 5.18
CA GLY A 623 19.72 -11.83 4.14
C GLY A 623 19.43 -12.84 3.03
N ILE A 624 18.17 -12.91 2.60
CA ILE A 624 17.72 -13.82 1.54
C ILE A 624 18.15 -13.25 0.20
N LEU A 625 18.96 -14.02 -0.50
CA LEU A 625 19.47 -13.72 -1.83
C LEU A 625 18.90 -14.71 -2.83
N GLN A 626 18.23 -14.26 -3.87
CA GLN A 626 17.74 -15.15 -4.95
C GLN A 626 18.28 -14.71 -6.31
N LEU A 627 18.55 -15.71 -7.13
CA LEU A 627 18.94 -15.52 -8.51
C LEU A 627 17.96 -16.28 -9.43
N LYS A 628 17.41 -15.57 -10.42
CA LYS A 628 16.52 -16.10 -11.46
C LYS A 628 17.12 -15.83 -12.83
N VAL A 629 17.16 -16.84 -13.66
CA VAL A 629 17.56 -16.75 -15.06
C VAL A 629 16.38 -17.12 -15.96
N ARG A 630 15.75 -18.25 -15.73
CA ARG A 630 14.53 -18.67 -16.44
C ARG A 630 13.29 -17.87 -16.02
N GLY A 631 13.22 -17.50 -14.74
CA GLY A 631 12.12 -16.73 -14.14
C GLY A 631 11.13 -17.57 -13.32
N ASP A 632 11.16 -18.90 -13.40
CA ASP A 632 10.29 -19.83 -12.69
C ASP A 632 10.98 -20.64 -11.59
N GLU A 633 12.22 -20.33 -11.28
CA GLU A 633 13.04 -21.02 -10.25
C GLU A 633 12.39 -21.04 -8.87
N TYR A 634 11.54 -20.07 -8.59
CA TYR A 634 10.79 -19.92 -7.33
C TYR A 634 9.29 -19.71 -7.63
N ASP A 635 8.72 -20.54 -8.49
CA ASP A 635 7.28 -20.51 -8.73
C ASP A 635 6.48 -21.12 -7.57
N GLN A 636 5.15 -21.10 -7.66
CA GLN A 636 4.29 -21.61 -6.62
C GLN A 636 4.57 -23.08 -6.24
N GLN A 637 4.89 -23.92 -7.22
CA GLN A 637 5.16 -25.33 -6.96
C GLN A 637 6.47 -25.52 -6.20
N VAL A 638 7.52 -24.83 -6.66
CA VAL A 638 8.83 -24.82 -5.98
C VAL A 638 8.71 -24.33 -4.55
N LEU A 639 8.07 -23.18 -4.35
CA LEU A 639 7.86 -22.59 -3.02
C LEU A 639 7.02 -23.50 -2.10
N SER A 640 6.07 -24.26 -2.65
CA SER A 640 5.27 -25.20 -1.88
C SER A 640 6.06 -26.38 -1.37
N ASN A 641 7.11 -26.79 -2.09
CA ASN A 641 7.97 -27.93 -1.79
C ASN A 641 9.32 -27.56 -1.16
N MET A 642 9.55 -26.27 -0.95
CA MET A 642 10.79 -25.76 -0.37
C MET A 642 10.92 -26.10 1.10
N ASP A 643 12.12 -26.47 1.53
CA ASP A 643 12.49 -26.47 2.96
C ASP A 643 12.72 -25.01 3.39
N TRP A 644 11.81 -24.47 4.13
CA TRP A 644 11.85 -23.08 4.57
C TRP A 644 12.85 -22.78 5.68
N HIS A 645 13.58 -23.81 6.17
CA HIS A 645 14.78 -23.62 6.98
C HIS A 645 16.03 -23.38 6.14
N ALA A 646 15.96 -23.63 4.83
CA ALA A 646 17.09 -23.60 3.92
C ALA A 646 16.91 -22.54 2.80
N LEU A 647 16.41 -21.36 3.13
CA LEU A 647 16.22 -20.29 2.15
C LEU A 647 17.54 -19.81 1.57
N PRO A 648 17.63 -19.48 0.27
CA PRO A 648 18.83 -18.96 -0.36
C PRO A 648 19.37 -17.73 0.36
N GLY A 649 20.67 -17.72 0.65
CA GLY A 649 21.34 -16.65 1.37
C GLY A 649 21.24 -16.74 2.90
N LEU A 650 20.36 -17.55 3.48
CA LEU A 650 20.19 -17.70 4.93
C LEU A 650 21.45 -18.30 5.58
N THR A 651 21.84 -17.79 6.77
CA THR A 651 22.84 -18.40 7.65
C THR A 651 22.16 -18.74 8.96
N GLU A 652 21.85 -20.03 9.21
CA GLU A 652 21.11 -20.46 10.40
C GLU A 652 21.34 -21.95 10.71
N GLU A 653 20.93 -22.38 11.88
CA GLU A 653 20.87 -23.77 12.25
C GLU A 653 19.88 -24.53 11.34
N TRP A 654 20.34 -25.61 10.71
CA TRP A 654 19.46 -26.44 9.90
C TRP A 654 18.65 -27.39 10.77
N ARG A 655 17.57 -26.89 11.30
CA ARG A 655 16.73 -27.58 12.27
C ARG A 655 15.83 -28.60 11.62
N ASN A 656 15.37 -29.56 12.44
CA ASN A 656 14.46 -30.64 12.04
C ASN A 656 13.08 -30.54 12.72
N ASP A 657 12.82 -29.50 13.52
CA ASP A 657 11.50 -29.19 14.06
C ASP A 657 10.72 -28.21 13.15
N PRO A 658 9.39 -28.23 13.20
CA PRO A 658 8.59 -27.29 12.42
C PRO A 658 8.90 -25.83 12.74
N LEU A 659 8.81 -24.97 11.72
CA LEU A 659 8.83 -23.53 11.93
C LEU A 659 7.69 -23.10 12.86
N PRO A 660 7.89 -22.09 13.70
CA PRO A 660 6.88 -21.69 14.67
C PRO A 660 5.51 -21.42 14.05
N ALA A 661 4.47 -22.06 14.58
CA ALA A 661 3.10 -22.03 14.05
C ALA A 661 2.16 -21.04 14.75
N GLU A 662 2.62 -20.36 15.79
CA GLU A 662 1.72 -19.58 16.65
C GLU A 662 1.27 -18.23 16.10
N GLY A 663 0.00 -18.06 16.26
CA GLY A 663 -0.93 -16.92 16.24
C GLY A 663 -0.45 -15.57 15.73
N GLY A 664 -0.96 -15.12 14.57
CA GLY A 664 -0.85 -13.77 14.07
C GLY A 664 0.50 -13.48 13.41
N SER A 665 0.72 -12.32 13.04
CA SER A 665 1.84 -11.72 12.29
C SER A 665 3.27 -11.84 12.87
N GLN A 666 3.61 -12.84 13.68
CA GLN A 666 4.93 -12.93 14.33
C GLN A 666 6.11 -13.24 13.37
N ALA A 667 5.87 -13.87 12.24
CA ALA A 667 6.88 -13.98 11.19
C ALA A 667 7.38 -12.60 10.69
N SER A 668 6.66 -11.57 11.04
CA SER A 668 6.91 -10.18 10.74
C SER A 668 7.60 -9.41 11.88
N LEU A 669 8.17 -10.08 12.87
CA LEU A 669 8.96 -9.37 13.90
C LEU A 669 10.18 -8.69 13.27
N PRO A 670 10.53 -7.48 13.73
CA PRO A 670 11.77 -6.83 13.31
C PRO A 670 13.01 -7.62 13.79
N GLY A 671 14.17 -7.33 13.23
CA GLY A 671 15.44 -7.81 13.75
C GLY A 671 15.83 -7.11 15.05
N ALA A 672 16.84 -7.64 15.74
CA ALA A 672 17.48 -6.96 16.88
C ALA A 672 18.68 -6.09 16.46
N ASN A 673 19.05 -6.16 15.19
CA ASN A 673 20.21 -5.49 14.64
C ASN A 673 19.89 -4.06 14.19
N LYS A 674 20.86 -3.16 14.40
CA LYS A 674 20.82 -1.78 13.89
C LYS A 674 21.45 -1.65 12.52
N VAL A 675 22.42 -2.53 12.19
CA VAL A 675 23.18 -2.45 10.95
C VAL A 675 22.56 -3.36 9.89
N ALA A 676 21.82 -2.75 9.00
CA ALA A 676 21.33 -3.34 7.76
C ALA A 676 21.08 -2.24 6.73
N GLY A 677 21.46 -2.47 5.49
CA GLY A 677 21.24 -1.46 4.45
C GLY A 677 21.56 -1.98 3.06
N VAL A 678 21.07 -1.26 2.07
CA VAL A 678 21.30 -1.52 0.66
C VAL A 678 21.72 -0.24 -0.05
N LEU A 679 22.66 -0.35 -0.96
CA LEU A 679 23.23 0.75 -1.74
C LEU A 679 23.26 0.38 -3.21
N ALA A 680 22.89 1.29 -4.09
CA ALA A 680 22.98 1.11 -5.53
C ALA A 680 23.28 2.43 -6.24
N ASP A 681 24.03 2.37 -7.35
CA ASP A 681 24.35 3.52 -8.21
C ASP A 681 23.62 3.49 -9.57
N GLY A 682 22.77 2.48 -9.78
CA GLY A 682 22.08 2.20 -11.01
C GLY A 682 22.67 1.05 -11.82
N THR A 683 23.94 0.75 -11.67
CA THR A 683 24.65 -0.37 -12.34
C THR A 683 25.15 -1.40 -11.34
N TYR A 684 25.79 -0.94 -10.29
CA TYR A 684 26.35 -1.73 -9.20
C TYR A 684 25.51 -1.59 -7.94
N GLY A 685 25.65 -2.54 -7.03
CA GLY A 685 25.00 -2.46 -5.74
C GLY A 685 25.73 -3.23 -4.67
N MET A 686 25.38 -2.96 -3.43
CA MET A 686 25.82 -3.75 -2.28
C MET A 686 24.76 -3.78 -1.17
N GLY A 687 24.86 -4.81 -0.34
CA GLY A 687 24.09 -4.93 0.89
C GLY A 687 24.98 -5.26 2.06
N ILE A 688 24.65 -4.74 3.23
CA ILE A 688 25.30 -5.04 4.51
C ILE A 688 24.26 -5.48 5.52
N TYR A 689 24.54 -6.52 6.28
CA TYR A 689 23.59 -7.11 7.19
C TYR A 689 24.26 -7.77 8.40
N HIS A 690 23.98 -7.23 9.58
CA HIS A 690 24.25 -7.93 10.82
C HIS A 690 23.08 -8.86 11.13
N HIS A 691 23.21 -10.14 10.84
CA HIS A 691 22.20 -11.13 11.18
C HIS A 691 22.16 -11.30 12.71
N LEU A 692 21.15 -10.74 13.32
CA LEU A 692 20.89 -10.81 14.78
C LEU A 692 19.39 -10.96 15.03
N PRO A 693 18.89 -12.21 15.08
CA PRO A 693 17.48 -12.47 15.33
C PRO A 693 17.01 -12.00 16.71
N GLN A 694 15.84 -11.39 16.79
CA GLN A 694 15.22 -11.01 18.05
C GLN A 694 14.53 -12.20 18.71
N GLU A 695 13.90 -13.05 17.95
CA GLU A 695 13.13 -14.20 18.42
C GLU A 695 14.04 -15.35 18.89
N THR A 696 13.46 -16.27 19.69
CA THR A 696 14.19 -17.35 20.32
C THR A 696 14.36 -18.61 19.47
N TYR A 697 13.64 -18.70 18.36
CA TYR A 697 13.72 -19.86 17.47
C TYR A 697 15.03 -19.90 16.68
N SER A 698 15.48 -18.78 16.17
CA SER A 698 16.74 -18.70 15.40
C SER A 698 17.96 -18.74 16.32
N SER A 699 18.98 -19.48 15.90
CA SER A 699 20.12 -19.87 16.75
C SER A 699 21.44 -19.20 16.37
N ALA A 700 21.55 -18.59 15.17
CA ALA A 700 22.79 -18.09 14.64
C ALA A 700 22.88 -16.56 14.62
N THR A 701 24.10 -16.04 14.63
CA THR A 701 24.45 -14.66 14.27
C THR A 701 25.60 -14.66 13.26
N ALA A 702 25.64 -13.63 12.41
CA ALA A 702 26.67 -13.46 11.39
C ALA A 702 26.75 -12.02 10.89
N LEU A 703 27.92 -11.59 10.42
CA LEU A 703 28.09 -10.39 9.63
C LEU A 703 28.11 -10.75 8.14
N LYS A 704 27.18 -10.22 7.36
CA LYS A 704 26.98 -10.61 5.96
C LYS A 704 27.05 -9.39 5.05
N SER A 705 27.73 -9.51 3.92
CA SER A 705 27.76 -8.48 2.88
C SER A 705 27.61 -9.10 1.50
N TYR A 706 27.00 -8.34 0.62
CA TYR A 706 26.63 -8.78 -0.72
C TYR A 706 27.07 -7.70 -1.71
N TYR A 707 27.71 -8.11 -2.81
CA TYR A 707 28.30 -7.24 -3.81
C TYR A 707 27.76 -7.61 -5.18
N PHE A 708 26.99 -6.71 -5.76
CA PHE A 708 26.35 -6.88 -7.07
C PHE A 708 27.24 -6.22 -8.12
N LEU A 709 27.97 -7.06 -8.83
CA LEU A 709 28.80 -6.70 -9.96
C LEU A 709 28.00 -6.83 -11.26
N GLU A 710 28.58 -6.48 -12.40
CA GLU A 710 27.81 -6.40 -13.64
C GLU A 710 27.17 -7.73 -14.05
N ASP A 711 27.89 -8.84 -13.92
CA ASP A 711 27.51 -10.17 -14.39
C ASP A 711 27.52 -11.26 -13.29
N ARG A 712 27.69 -10.90 -12.03
CA ARG A 712 27.81 -11.83 -10.91
C ARG A 712 27.56 -11.17 -9.57
N ILE A 713 27.29 -11.97 -8.56
CA ILE A 713 27.06 -11.52 -7.20
C ILE A 713 28.03 -12.24 -6.26
N LEU A 714 28.79 -11.50 -5.46
CA LEU A 714 29.63 -12.05 -4.40
C LEU A 714 28.96 -11.87 -3.05
N ALA A 715 28.84 -12.96 -2.30
CA ALA A 715 28.40 -12.93 -0.90
C ALA A 715 29.55 -13.29 0.04
N LEU A 716 29.77 -12.45 1.05
CA LEU A 716 30.74 -12.67 2.12
C LEU A 716 30.04 -12.78 3.47
N GLY A 717 30.53 -13.69 4.29
CA GLY A 717 30.08 -13.80 5.68
C GLY A 717 31.26 -14.00 6.61
N SER A 718 31.18 -13.44 7.81
CA SER A 718 32.13 -13.65 8.89
C SER A 718 31.44 -13.64 10.24
N HIS A 719 32.21 -13.94 11.27
CA HIS A 719 31.74 -13.93 12.65
C HIS A 719 30.47 -14.77 12.82
N ILE A 720 30.44 -15.93 12.14
CA ILE A 720 29.34 -16.88 12.25
C ILE A 720 29.46 -17.54 13.60
N GLN A 721 28.47 -17.36 14.44
CA GLN A 721 28.47 -17.88 15.81
C GLN A 721 27.10 -18.45 16.19
N ARG A 722 27.10 -19.39 17.10
CA ARG A 722 25.88 -19.82 17.78
C ARG A 722 25.48 -18.78 18.82
N LEU A 723 24.33 -18.19 18.61
CA LEU A 723 23.75 -17.19 19.51
C LEU A 723 22.97 -17.84 20.67
N ARG A 724 22.34 -18.98 20.39
CA ARG A 724 21.50 -19.74 21.32
C ARG A 724 21.70 -21.24 21.07
N GLU A 725 21.39 -22.07 22.07
CA GLU A 725 21.58 -23.53 21.97
C GLU A 725 20.79 -24.15 20.80
N GLY A 726 19.57 -23.68 20.54
CA GLY A 726 18.73 -24.24 19.47
C GLY A 726 18.45 -25.73 19.69
N GLN A 727 18.56 -26.52 18.63
CA GLN A 727 18.49 -28.00 18.66
C GLN A 727 19.88 -28.65 18.67
N GLY A 728 20.94 -27.85 18.68
CA GLY A 728 22.32 -28.36 18.63
C GLY A 728 22.70 -28.93 17.27
N GLN A 729 21.99 -28.62 16.20
CA GLN A 729 22.36 -28.98 14.82
C GLN A 729 23.42 -28.01 14.28
N ALA A 730 24.13 -28.43 13.23
CA ALA A 730 25.13 -27.57 12.59
C ALA A 730 24.52 -26.32 11.97
N ILE A 731 25.21 -25.19 12.05
CA ILE A 731 24.89 -23.95 11.37
C ILE A 731 25.35 -24.05 9.92
N HIS A 732 24.45 -23.63 9.01
CA HIS A 732 24.71 -23.65 7.57
C HIS A 732 24.49 -22.26 6.97
N THR A 733 25.25 -21.95 5.92
CA THR A 733 24.89 -20.88 4.98
C THR A 733 24.36 -21.51 3.71
N PHE A 734 23.09 -21.27 3.39
CA PHE A 734 22.44 -21.84 2.23
C PHE A 734 22.75 -20.97 1.00
N ILE A 735 23.38 -21.53 -0.02
CA ILE A 735 23.72 -20.82 -1.26
C ILE A 735 22.48 -20.71 -2.12
N ASP A 736 21.85 -21.86 -2.42
CA ASP A 736 20.59 -21.89 -3.18
C ASP A 736 19.74 -23.09 -2.81
N GLN A 737 18.46 -22.91 -2.94
CA GLN A 737 17.44 -23.95 -3.01
C GLN A 737 16.43 -23.54 -4.07
N SER A 738 16.37 -24.27 -5.17
CA SER A 738 15.41 -24.01 -6.24
C SER A 738 15.05 -25.30 -6.97
N GLU A 739 14.34 -25.21 -8.09
CA GLU A 739 13.86 -26.36 -8.83
C GLU A 739 15.00 -27.25 -9.35
N PHE A 740 14.89 -28.56 -9.10
CA PHE A 740 15.80 -29.59 -9.63
C PHE A 740 15.26 -30.16 -10.95
N ARG A 741 15.35 -29.38 -12.01
CA ARG A 741 14.89 -29.72 -13.37
C ARG A 741 16.03 -30.20 -14.27
N ASP A 742 17.20 -29.64 -14.03
CA ASP A 742 18.39 -29.86 -14.84
C ASP A 742 19.46 -30.63 -14.05
N THR A 743 20.42 -31.27 -14.78
CA THR A 743 21.54 -31.95 -14.15
C THR A 743 22.29 -30.99 -13.22
N LEU A 744 22.43 -31.36 -11.94
CA LEU A 744 23.29 -30.69 -11.00
C LEU A 744 24.70 -31.23 -11.10
N THR A 745 25.65 -30.41 -11.53
CA THR A 745 27.06 -30.77 -11.71
C THR A 745 27.90 -30.00 -10.68
N TRP A 746 28.83 -30.67 -10.02
CA TRP A 746 29.77 -29.96 -9.14
C TRP A 746 31.18 -30.52 -9.23
N TYR A 747 32.14 -29.62 -9.06
CA TYR A 747 33.55 -29.97 -9.01
C TYR A 747 34.10 -29.58 -7.63
N ALA A 748 34.52 -30.58 -6.88
CA ALA A 748 35.11 -30.39 -5.57
C ALA A 748 36.18 -31.47 -5.30
N ASP A 749 37.23 -31.09 -4.60
CA ASP A 749 38.33 -31.99 -4.21
C ASP A 749 39.01 -32.71 -5.41
N GLY A 750 39.07 -32.04 -6.56
CA GLY A 750 39.67 -32.53 -7.76
C GLY A 750 38.81 -33.51 -8.57
N ARG A 751 37.52 -33.68 -8.23
CA ARG A 751 36.59 -34.59 -8.87
C ARG A 751 35.34 -33.89 -9.38
N LEU A 752 34.86 -34.36 -10.52
CA LEU A 752 33.58 -33.97 -11.08
C LEU A 752 32.50 -34.95 -10.67
N HIS A 753 31.38 -34.43 -10.18
CA HIS A 753 30.19 -35.19 -9.75
C HIS A 753 28.96 -34.65 -10.46
N GLN A 754 27.95 -35.49 -10.60
CA GLN A 754 26.66 -35.13 -11.18
C GLN A 754 25.51 -35.81 -10.45
N ALA A 755 24.37 -35.18 -10.45
CA ALA A 755 23.07 -35.76 -10.10
C ALA A 755 22.04 -35.34 -11.15
N VAL A 756 21.25 -36.31 -11.64
CA VAL A 756 20.20 -36.03 -12.62
C VAL A 756 18.83 -35.89 -11.92
N PRO A 757 17.88 -35.15 -12.55
CA PRO A 757 16.54 -35.05 -11.99
C PRO A 757 15.93 -36.42 -11.65
N GLY A 758 15.38 -36.53 -10.45
CA GLY A 758 14.84 -37.78 -9.91
C GLY A 758 15.80 -38.56 -9.01
N GLU A 759 17.08 -38.23 -9.01
CA GLU A 759 18.04 -38.84 -8.06
C GLU A 759 17.94 -38.15 -6.69
N SER A 760 18.04 -38.98 -5.65
CA SER A 760 18.15 -38.51 -4.25
C SER A 760 19.63 -38.62 -3.83
N VAL A 761 20.23 -37.46 -3.61
CA VAL A 761 21.64 -37.33 -3.22
C VAL A 761 21.76 -36.58 -1.90
N ALA A 762 22.62 -37.08 -1.03
CA ALA A 762 23.12 -36.37 0.16
C ALA A 762 24.65 -36.45 0.16
N ALA A 763 25.30 -35.40 -0.31
CA ALA A 763 26.75 -35.34 -0.36
C ALA A 763 27.28 -34.26 0.61
N GLY A 764 28.25 -34.61 1.44
CA GLY A 764 28.97 -33.71 2.32
C GLY A 764 30.48 -33.81 2.02
N ILE A 765 31.03 -32.76 1.40
CA ILE A 765 32.40 -32.73 0.90
C ILE A 765 33.22 -31.72 1.68
N HIS A 766 34.24 -32.18 2.39
CA HIS A 766 35.21 -31.30 3.03
C HIS A 766 36.17 -30.74 2.00
N THR A 767 36.34 -29.44 1.93
CA THR A 767 37.27 -28.78 0.99
C THR A 767 37.95 -27.57 1.62
N THR A 768 39.19 -27.35 1.21
CA THR A 768 39.97 -26.12 1.46
C THR A 768 40.31 -25.42 0.14
N LYS A 769 39.85 -25.97 -0.98
CA LYS A 769 40.12 -25.46 -2.31
C LYS A 769 38.87 -24.86 -2.94
N PRO A 770 39.04 -23.89 -3.83
CA PRO A 770 37.92 -23.39 -4.62
C PRO A 770 37.19 -24.51 -5.34
N CYS A 771 35.88 -24.48 -5.32
CA CYS A 771 35.02 -25.43 -5.99
C CYS A 771 33.89 -24.67 -6.71
N TRP A 772 33.20 -25.39 -7.60
CA TRP A 772 32.07 -24.82 -8.32
C TRP A 772 30.92 -25.83 -8.45
N ILE A 773 29.72 -25.29 -8.54
CA ILE A 773 28.48 -26.01 -8.71
C ILE A 773 27.73 -25.37 -9.88
N HIS A 774 26.97 -26.15 -10.66
CA HIS A 774 26.20 -25.67 -11.78
C HIS A 774 24.90 -26.45 -11.93
N THR A 775 23.83 -25.73 -12.29
CA THR A 775 22.56 -26.33 -12.68
C THR A 775 21.79 -25.40 -13.63
N GLY A 776 21.25 -25.93 -14.72
CA GLY A 776 20.52 -25.14 -15.72
C GLY A 776 21.41 -24.04 -16.31
N GLU A 777 21.10 -22.80 -15.99
CA GLU A 777 21.82 -21.60 -16.43
C GLU A 777 22.47 -20.83 -15.24
N LYS A 778 22.56 -21.46 -14.07
CA LYS A 778 23.13 -20.87 -12.86
C LYS A 778 24.41 -21.60 -12.46
N GLY A 779 25.43 -20.84 -12.16
CA GLY A 779 26.70 -21.30 -11.59
C GLY A 779 26.97 -20.72 -10.21
N TYR A 780 27.63 -21.50 -9.38
CA TYR A 780 28.08 -21.06 -8.04
C TYR A 780 29.55 -21.38 -7.89
N ILE A 781 30.35 -20.43 -7.38
CA ILE A 781 31.74 -20.62 -7.05
C ILE A 781 31.91 -20.41 -5.57
N VAL A 782 32.51 -21.38 -4.88
CA VAL A 782 32.85 -21.30 -3.46
C VAL A 782 34.35 -21.11 -3.32
N LEU A 783 34.74 -20.11 -2.51
CA LEU A 783 36.13 -19.73 -2.23
C LEU A 783 36.42 -19.90 -0.74
N PRO A 784 36.81 -21.10 -0.29
CA PRO A 784 37.10 -21.33 1.13
C PRO A 784 38.30 -20.53 1.61
N SER A 785 38.21 -19.91 2.76
CA SER A 785 39.32 -19.26 3.45
C SER A 785 40.06 -20.24 4.38
N HIS A 786 39.33 -21.26 4.83
CA HIS A 786 39.84 -22.34 5.62
C HIS A 786 39.12 -23.63 5.19
N ARG A 787 38.79 -24.53 6.08
CA ARG A 787 38.07 -25.77 5.79
C ARG A 787 36.57 -25.58 5.96
N ILE A 788 35.84 -25.89 4.91
CA ILE A 788 34.38 -25.94 4.92
C ILE A 788 33.87 -27.32 4.53
N ARG A 789 32.62 -27.61 4.84
CA ARG A 789 31.92 -28.77 4.33
C ARG A 789 30.81 -28.32 3.38
N LEU A 790 31.01 -28.59 2.08
CA LEU A 790 29.99 -28.37 1.07
C LEU A 790 28.92 -29.44 1.18
N GLN A 791 27.68 -29.04 1.39
CA GLN A 791 26.51 -29.89 1.43
C GLN A 791 25.72 -29.76 0.14
N ILE A 792 25.43 -30.92 -0.49
CA ILE A 792 24.56 -31.00 -1.68
C ILE A 792 23.48 -32.04 -1.41
N ARG A 793 22.23 -31.64 -1.55
CA ARG A 793 21.07 -32.52 -1.35
C ARG A 793 20.06 -32.35 -2.47
N THR A 794 19.46 -33.46 -2.91
CA THR A 794 18.45 -33.50 -3.95
C THR A 794 17.34 -34.51 -3.61
N GLY A 795 16.18 -34.34 -4.19
CA GLY A 795 15.09 -35.29 -4.08
C GLY A 795 14.62 -35.46 -2.62
N LYS A 796 14.52 -36.70 -2.15
CA LYS A 796 14.05 -37.01 -0.79
C LYS A 796 15.03 -36.57 0.30
N GLU A 797 16.26 -36.30 -0.03
CA GLU A 797 17.31 -35.93 0.92
C GLU A 797 17.30 -34.44 1.26
N ILE A 798 16.43 -33.67 0.64
CA ILE A 798 16.27 -32.23 0.93
C ILE A 798 15.74 -31.99 2.33
N HIS A 799 14.72 -32.76 2.74
CA HIS A 799 14.00 -32.52 3.97
C HIS A 799 14.71 -33.16 5.16
N VAL A 800 15.02 -32.34 6.12
CA VAL A 800 15.51 -32.76 7.46
C VAL A 800 14.34 -32.85 8.45
N THR A 801 13.16 -32.31 8.10
CA THR A 801 11.95 -32.26 8.91
C THR A 801 10.87 -33.20 8.36
N ASP A 802 9.90 -33.59 9.20
CA ASP A 802 8.67 -34.29 8.80
C ASP A 802 7.73 -33.39 7.98
N TRP A 803 8.30 -32.59 7.09
CA TRP A 803 7.56 -31.71 6.21
C TRP A 803 6.84 -32.54 5.15
N GLU A 804 5.51 -32.53 5.15
CA GLU A 804 4.75 -33.14 4.07
C GLU A 804 5.08 -32.44 2.73
N ILE A 805 5.82 -33.16 1.87
CA ILE A 805 6.05 -32.77 0.50
C ILE A 805 4.74 -32.97 -0.23
N ALA A 806 4.09 -31.88 -0.65
CA ALA A 806 3.04 -32.01 -1.64
C ALA A 806 3.64 -32.63 -2.92
N ASP A 807 2.88 -33.46 -3.66
CA ASP A 807 3.29 -33.94 -4.98
C ASP A 807 3.68 -32.77 -5.87
N GLY A 808 4.94 -32.46 -5.96
CA GLY A 808 5.46 -31.27 -6.60
C GLY A 808 6.82 -31.48 -7.26
N THR A 809 7.31 -30.40 -7.85
CA THR A 809 8.60 -30.35 -8.52
C THR A 809 9.74 -30.60 -7.53
N PRO A 810 10.66 -31.54 -7.77
CA PRO A 810 11.78 -31.76 -6.86
C PRO A 810 12.69 -30.53 -6.84
N ASN A 811 13.22 -30.25 -5.65
CA ASN A 811 14.19 -29.17 -5.43
C ASN A 811 15.59 -29.76 -5.23
N PHE A 812 16.60 -28.88 -5.26
CA PHE A 812 17.94 -29.16 -4.76
C PHE A 812 18.33 -28.14 -3.69
N ILE A 813 19.29 -28.48 -2.85
CA ILE A 813 19.91 -27.57 -1.87
C ILE A 813 21.43 -27.63 -2.03
N VAL A 814 22.05 -26.44 -2.04
CA VAL A 814 23.49 -26.26 -1.90
C VAL A 814 23.77 -25.39 -0.68
N ALA A 815 24.58 -25.88 0.24
CA ALA A 815 24.88 -25.18 1.50
C ALA A 815 26.35 -25.37 1.93
N LEU A 816 26.80 -24.45 2.78
CA LEU A 816 28.09 -24.50 3.49
C LEU A 816 27.84 -24.77 4.97
N GLU A 817 28.40 -25.84 5.49
CA GLU A 817 28.29 -26.21 6.92
C GLU A 817 29.46 -25.61 7.70
N HIS A 818 29.14 -24.93 8.78
CA HIS A 818 30.08 -24.26 9.69
C HIS A 818 30.28 -24.99 11.03
N GLY A 819 29.60 -26.16 11.20
CA GLY A 819 29.64 -26.94 12.42
C GLY A 819 28.59 -26.51 13.47
N ILE A 820 28.55 -27.20 14.57
CA ILE A 820 27.66 -26.91 15.71
C ILE A 820 28.11 -25.61 16.41
N HIS A 821 29.41 -25.44 16.58
CA HIS A 821 30.03 -24.26 17.18
C HIS A 821 31.05 -23.63 16.22
N PRO A 822 30.60 -22.80 15.27
CA PRO A 822 31.50 -22.21 14.28
C PRO A 822 32.71 -21.51 14.93
N GLY A 823 33.90 -21.69 14.32
CA GLY A 823 35.14 -21.14 14.84
C GLY A 823 35.77 -21.87 16.03
N LYS A 824 35.07 -22.85 16.62
CA LYS A 824 35.63 -23.75 17.68
C LYS A 824 35.87 -25.17 17.19
N GLU A 825 35.36 -25.53 16.06
CA GLU A 825 35.56 -26.79 15.36
C GLU A 825 36.53 -26.57 14.18
N ASP A 826 36.98 -27.67 13.57
CA ASP A 826 37.87 -27.58 12.38
C ASP A 826 37.09 -27.20 11.09
N LEU A 827 36.20 -26.23 11.21
CA LEU A 827 35.44 -25.63 10.11
C LEU A 827 35.48 -24.10 10.17
N ASP A 828 35.37 -23.45 9.02
CA ASP A 828 35.46 -22.01 8.88
C ASP A 828 34.18 -21.30 9.43
N ASP A 829 34.39 -20.26 10.24
CA ASP A 829 33.34 -19.33 10.69
C ASP A 829 33.04 -18.22 9.67
N ARG A 830 33.52 -18.37 8.44
CA ARG A 830 33.43 -17.43 7.33
C ARG A 830 33.00 -18.13 6.06
N TYR A 831 32.54 -17.34 5.11
CA TYR A 831 32.31 -17.83 3.76
C TYR A 831 32.57 -16.74 2.70
N ALA A 832 32.92 -17.22 1.51
CA ALA A 832 32.86 -16.42 0.29
C ALA A 832 32.31 -17.31 -0.84
N TYR A 833 31.21 -16.88 -1.45
CA TYR A 833 30.69 -17.54 -2.64
C TYR A 833 30.17 -16.54 -3.64
N LEU A 834 30.15 -16.99 -4.93
CA LEU A 834 29.58 -16.19 -6.02
C LEU A 834 28.40 -16.92 -6.63
N GLU A 835 27.44 -16.15 -7.10
CA GLU A 835 26.35 -16.58 -8.00
C GLU A 835 26.60 -15.99 -9.38
N ILE A 836 26.55 -16.84 -10.42
CA ILE A 836 26.85 -16.48 -11.81
C ILE A 836 25.66 -16.88 -12.66
N PRO A 837 24.91 -15.91 -13.22
CA PRO A 837 23.82 -16.19 -14.14
C PRO A 837 24.32 -16.48 -15.55
N ASN A 838 23.50 -17.16 -16.35
CA ASN A 838 23.71 -17.38 -17.79
C ASN A 838 25.03 -18.05 -18.12
N VAL A 839 25.42 -19.07 -17.39
CA VAL A 839 26.64 -19.87 -17.58
C VAL A 839 26.29 -21.34 -17.83
N SER A 840 27.08 -22.02 -18.63
CA SER A 840 26.99 -23.47 -18.77
C SER A 840 28.02 -24.22 -17.90
N ALA A 841 27.78 -25.49 -17.62
CA ALA A 841 28.71 -26.29 -16.81
C ALA A 841 30.14 -26.38 -17.46
N ALA A 842 30.24 -26.33 -18.79
CA ALA A 842 31.53 -26.34 -19.48
C ALA A 842 32.34 -25.04 -19.30
N GLU A 843 31.68 -23.92 -19.07
CA GLU A 843 32.30 -22.60 -18.86
C GLU A 843 32.73 -22.39 -17.39
N MET A 844 32.20 -23.15 -16.43
CA MET A 844 32.47 -22.97 -15.00
C MET A 844 33.97 -23.02 -14.64
N PRO A 845 34.80 -23.95 -15.20
CA PRO A 845 36.25 -23.92 -14.92
C PRO A 845 36.93 -22.62 -15.34
N GLN A 846 36.51 -22.03 -16.46
CA GLN A 846 37.04 -20.75 -16.94
C GLN A 846 36.59 -19.61 -16.03
N HIS A 847 35.32 -19.56 -15.70
CA HIS A 847 34.77 -18.55 -14.75
C HIS A 847 35.46 -18.61 -13.39
N LEU A 848 35.76 -19.79 -12.88
CA LEU A 848 36.55 -19.92 -11.65
C LEU A 848 37.94 -19.25 -11.79
N GLN A 849 38.63 -19.46 -12.91
CA GLN A 849 39.94 -18.84 -13.14
C GLN A 849 39.81 -17.30 -13.28
N GLU A 850 38.81 -16.84 -13.99
CA GLU A 850 38.53 -15.40 -14.15
C GLU A 850 38.25 -14.74 -12.80
N VAL A 851 37.42 -15.36 -11.95
CA VAL A 851 37.12 -14.87 -10.59
C VAL A 851 38.39 -14.78 -9.74
N LEU A 852 39.22 -15.79 -9.75
CA LEU A 852 40.47 -15.83 -8.99
C LEU A 852 41.49 -14.76 -9.46
N GLN A 853 41.44 -14.35 -10.72
CA GLN A 853 42.31 -13.30 -11.27
C GLN A 853 41.70 -11.89 -11.07
N ASP A 854 40.42 -11.78 -11.19
CA ASP A 854 39.71 -10.49 -11.14
C ASP A 854 39.50 -9.98 -9.72
N LEU A 855 39.00 -10.82 -8.82
CA LEU A 855 38.51 -10.37 -7.53
C LEU A 855 39.59 -10.41 -6.45
N GLU A 856 39.78 -9.31 -5.80
CA GLU A 856 40.38 -9.23 -4.46
C GLU A 856 39.24 -9.00 -3.44
N TYR A 857 39.12 -9.86 -2.45
CA TYR A 857 38.13 -9.70 -1.40
C TYR A 857 38.75 -9.89 -0.03
N ARG A 858 38.18 -9.28 0.99
CA ARG A 858 38.64 -9.35 2.37
C ARG A 858 37.47 -9.37 3.35
N CYS A 859 37.56 -10.25 4.31
CA CYS A 859 36.89 -10.14 5.59
C CYS A 859 37.94 -9.75 6.63
N ALA A 860 38.36 -8.47 6.60
CA ALA A 860 39.40 -7.97 7.47
C ALA A 860 38.79 -7.59 8.81
N SER A 861 39.33 -8.13 9.89
CA SER A 861 38.67 -8.09 11.20
C SER A 861 37.22 -8.51 11.12
N ASP A 862 36.61 -8.92 12.19
CA ASP A 862 35.23 -9.43 12.16
C ASP A 862 34.16 -8.33 11.95
N SER A 863 34.52 -7.14 11.50
CA SER A 863 33.64 -5.98 11.39
C SER A 863 33.74 -5.20 10.07
N ILE A 864 34.58 -5.62 9.13
CA ILE A 864 34.76 -4.92 7.87
C ILE A 864 34.96 -5.92 6.72
N HIS A 865 34.13 -5.84 5.69
CA HIS A 865 34.29 -6.58 4.45
C HIS A 865 34.58 -5.65 3.29
N GLY A 866 35.25 -6.17 2.26
CA GLY A 866 35.44 -5.43 1.03
C GLY A 866 35.76 -6.29 -0.16
N VAL A 867 35.49 -5.76 -1.34
CA VAL A 867 35.80 -6.35 -2.63
C VAL A 867 36.35 -5.30 -3.59
N PHE A 868 37.27 -5.72 -4.43
CA PHE A 868 37.75 -5.00 -5.60
C PHE A 868 37.68 -5.90 -6.83
N SER A 869 36.96 -5.46 -7.85
CA SER A 869 37.02 -6.05 -9.19
C SER A 869 38.01 -5.28 -10.06
N ARG A 870 39.06 -5.98 -10.54
CA ARG A 870 40.02 -5.41 -11.49
C ARG A 870 39.42 -5.18 -12.86
N LYS A 871 38.54 -6.07 -13.29
CA LYS A 871 37.79 -5.94 -14.55
C LYS A 871 36.93 -4.68 -14.56
N GLU A 872 36.20 -4.48 -13.49
CA GLU A 872 35.20 -3.40 -13.40
C GLU A 872 35.77 -2.13 -12.74
N GLN A 873 36.99 -2.16 -12.19
CA GLN A 873 37.62 -1.03 -11.49
C GLN A 873 36.71 -0.43 -10.40
N ILE A 874 36.02 -1.30 -9.65
CA ILE A 874 35.13 -0.90 -8.56
C ILE A 874 35.62 -1.48 -7.23
N ARG A 875 35.64 -0.64 -6.21
CA ARG A 875 35.92 -0.99 -4.82
C ARG A 875 34.65 -0.80 -4.02
N GLN A 876 34.30 -1.80 -3.21
CA GLN A 876 33.07 -1.75 -2.38
C GLN A 876 33.47 -2.15 -0.95
N TYR A 877 33.08 -1.33 0.02
CA TYR A 877 33.42 -1.49 1.43
C TYR A 877 32.16 -1.55 2.28
N ALA A 878 32.08 -2.54 3.16
CA ALA A 878 31.01 -2.75 4.12
C ALA A 878 31.58 -2.63 5.54
N PHE A 879 31.33 -1.50 6.20
CA PHE A 879 31.74 -1.25 7.58
C PHE A 879 30.58 -1.56 8.53
N PHE A 880 30.69 -2.62 9.29
CA PHE A 880 29.72 -2.95 10.35
C PHE A 880 30.01 -2.13 11.61
N ALA A 881 31.25 -1.69 11.78
CA ALA A 881 31.71 -0.84 12.85
C ALA A 881 32.80 0.12 12.33
N PRO A 882 33.19 1.15 13.09
CA PRO A 882 34.36 1.99 12.76
C PRO A 882 35.61 1.16 12.52
N GLY A 883 36.45 1.59 11.57
CA GLY A 883 37.69 0.92 11.24
C GLY A 883 38.27 1.27 9.88
N SER A 884 39.26 0.54 9.42
CA SER A 884 39.89 0.76 8.11
C SER A 884 40.09 -0.55 7.34
N LEU A 885 40.03 -0.45 6.02
CA LEU A 885 40.32 -1.56 5.09
C LEU A 885 41.03 -1.01 3.84
N CYS A 886 42.15 -1.62 3.49
CA CYS A 886 42.81 -1.41 2.21
C CYS A 886 42.49 -2.56 1.26
N ILE A 887 41.92 -2.23 0.11
CA ILE A 887 41.60 -3.19 -0.95
C ILE A 887 41.74 -2.52 -2.33
N GLY A 888 42.28 -3.24 -3.32
CA GLY A 888 42.53 -2.68 -4.64
C GLY A 888 43.43 -1.43 -4.59
N GLY A 889 44.39 -1.36 -3.66
CA GLY A 889 45.29 -0.24 -3.50
C GLY A 889 44.70 1.03 -2.87
N THR A 890 43.44 1.00 -2.45
CA THR A 890 42.78 2.12 -1.77
C THR A 890 42.37 1.72 -0.36
N GLU A 891 42.84 2.48 0.62
CA GLU A 891 42.40 2.39 2.01
C GLU A 891 41.23 3.34 2.24
N ILE A 892 40.17 2.83 2.81
CA ILE A 892 39.07 3.64 3.37
C ILE A 892 39.06 3.42 4.87
N ARG A 893 38.94 4.53 5.63
CA ARG A 893 38.79 4.53 7.09
C ARG A 893 37.50 5.24 7.45
N SER A 894 36.54 4.52 8.03
CA SER A 894 35.25 5.06 8.45
C SER A 894 35.14 5.20 9.95
N GLU A 895 34.56 6.32 10.42
CA GLU A 895 34.28 6.59 11.83
C GLU A 895 33.00 5.94 12.33
N ALA A 896 32.20 5.34 11.43
CA ALA A 896 30.90 4.77 11.74
C ALA A 896 30.58 3.59 10.79
N PRO A 897 29.55 2.79 11.07
CA PRO A 897 29.01 1.86 10.09
C PRO A 897 28.67 2.60 8.79
N ALA A 898 29.10 2.04 7.67
CA ALA A 898 28.98 2.68 6.36
C ALA A 898 29.03 1.68 5.22
N MET A 899 28.38 2.02 4.12
CA MET A 899 28.56 1.40 2.81
C MET A 899 29.23 2.39 1.88
N VAL A 900 30.33 2.02 1.25
CA VAL A 900 31.06 2.88 0.31
C VAL A 900 31.38 2.11 -0.95
N MET A 901 30.97 2.62 -2.12
CA MET A 901 31.40 2.12 -3.42
C MET A 901 32.19 3.22 -4.13
N LEU A 902 33.36 2.88 -4.65
CA LEU A 902 34.22 3.77 -5.40
C LEU A 902 34.55 3.13 -6.74
N LYS A 903 33.90 3.59 -7.80
CA LYS A 903 34.09 3.17 -9.17
C LYS A 903 35.04 4.14 -9.87
N GLU A 904 36.03 3.60 -10.54
CA GLU A 904 37.01 4.36 -11.30
C GLU A 904 36.79 4.18 -12.80
N ASP A 905 36.52 5.28 -13.49
CA ASP A 905 36.51 5.33 -14.96
C ASP A 905 37.65 6.19 -15.47
N GLU A 906 37.89 6.23 -16.78
CA GLU A 906 38.96 7.05 -17.38
C GLU A 906 38.77 8.54 -17.06
N ALA A 907 37.54 9.06 -17.09
CA ALA A 907 37.23 10.48 -16.97
C ALA A 907 36.76 10.91 -15.56
N GLN A 908 36.29 9.99 -14.73
CA GLN A 908 35.67 10.34 -13.46
C GLN A 908 35.76 9.22 -12.43
N TRP A 909 35.52 9.61 -11.18
CA TRP A 909 35.16 8.73 -10.10
C TRP A 909 33.65 8.77 -9.88
N THR A 910 33.02 7.62 -9.60
CA THR A 910 31.69 7.57 -9.06
C THR A 910 31.79 7.11 -7.61
N LEU A 911 31.43 7.98 -6.69
CA LEU A 911 31.41 7.68 -5.26
C LEU A 911 29.94 7.50 -4.83
N SER A 912 29.65 6.35 -4.26
CA SER A 912 28.34 6.02 -3.71
C SER A 912 28.48 5.72 -2.23
N VAL A 913 27.62 6.32 -1.41
CA VAL A 913 27.64 6.20 0.04
C VAL A 913 26.26 5.86 0.58
N GLY A 914 26.19 4.97 1.54
CA GLY A 914 24.96 4.60 2.24
C GLY A 914 25.20 4.50 3.75
N ASN A 915 24.20 4.92 4.53
CA ASN A 915 24.19 4.75 5.97
C ASN A 915 23.37 3.50 6.34
N PRO A 916 23.99 2.39 6.78
CA PRO A 916 23.27 1.17 7.12
C PRO A 916 22.68 1.18 8.55
N ALA A 917 22.96 2.22 9.33
CA ALA A 917 22.52 2.36 10.71
C ALA A 917 21.93 3.75 10.97
N PRO A 918 20.83 4.12 10.29
CA PRO A 918 20.16 5.41 10.52
C PRO A 918 19.52 5.39 11.92
N ASP A 919 19.99 6.29 12.78
CA ASP A 919 19.52 6.46 14.16
C ASP A 919 18.67 7.72 14.37
N GLY A 920 18.41 8.48 13.31
CA GLY A 920 17.63 9.73 13.36
C GLY A 920 18.38 10.92 13.97
N GLU A 921 19.50 10.69 14.61
CA GLU A 921 20.30 11.74 15.28
C GLU A 921 21.52 12.15 14.44
N ARG A 922 22.07 11.23 13.67
CA ARG A 922 23.27 11.46 12.89
C ARG A 922 23.00 12.35 11.69
N GLN A 923 23.64 13.52 11.68
CA GLN A 923 23.54 14.49 10.57
C GLN A 923 24.64 14.29 9.52
N THR A 924 25.75 13.63 9.87
CA THR A 924 26.89 13.47 8.98
C THR A 924 27.52 12.09 9.09
N LEU A 925 28.05 11.60 7.98
CA LEU A 925 28.92 10.44 7.91
C LEU A 925 30.31 10.89 7.41
N ARG A 926 31.40 10.46 8.10
CA ARG A 926 32.75 10.83 7.74
C ARG A 926 33.59 9.59 7.47
N PHE A 927 34.42 9.69 6.47
CA PHE A 927 35.46 8.71 6.20
C PHE A 927 36.69 9.36 5.50
N TRP A 928 37.83 8.72 5.63
CA TRP A 928 39.05 9.09 4.94
C TRP A 928 39.36 8.07 3.83
N SER A 929 39.89 8.52 2.70
CA SER A 929 40.34 7.71 1.58
C SER A 929 41.81 7.98 1.28
N SER A 930 42.63 6.92 1.09
CA SER A 930 43.99 7.06 0.62
C SER A 930 44.09 7.49 -0.85
N THR A 931 43.02 7.22 -1.62
CA THR A 931 42.89 7.78 -2.97
C THR A 931 42.58 9.26 -2.88
N ARG A 932 43.39 10.09 -3.53
CA ARG A 932 43.16 11.51 -3.60
C ARG A 932 42.04 11.81 -4.60
N LEU A 933 40.92 12.22 -4.07
CA LEU A 933 39.76 12.66 -4.85
C LEU A 933 39.77 14.19 -5.00
N PRO A 934 39.37 14.76 -6.12
CA PRO A 934 39.28 16.21 -6.29
C PRO A 934 38.50 16.88 -5.15
N ALA A 935 39.11 17.88 -4.51
CA ALA A 935 38.47 18.61 -3.42
C ALA A 935 37.28 19.46 -3.96
N GLY A 936 36.20 19.53 -3.20
CA GLY A 936 35.02 20.30 -3.58
C GLY A 936 33.77 19.91 -2.79
N ASN A 937 32.71 20.63 -3.05
CA ASN A 937 31.34 20.30 -2.58
C ASN A 937 30.53 19.74 -3.74
N TYR A 938 30.08 18.51 -3.59
CA TYR A 938 29.34 17.80 -4.61
C TYR A 938 27.91 17.60 -4.15
N ALA A 939 26.96 18.22 -4.85
CA ALA A 939 25.55 17.98 -4.62
C ALA A 939 25.18 16.55 -5.07
N TYR A 940 24.48 15.84 -4.25
CA TYR A 940 23.94 14.53 -4.62
C TYR A 940 22.44 14.63 -4.89
N THR A 941 21.93 13.70 -5.71
CA THR A 941 20.50 13.49 -5.87
C THR A 941 20.16 12.18 -5.16
N PRO A 942 19.40 12.22 -4.07
CA PRO A 942 18.94 10.99 -3.42
C PRO A 942 18.17 10.14 -4.42
N GLN A 943 18.37 8.84 -4.39
CA GLN A 943 17.50 7.94 -5.12
C GLN A 943 16.12 8.00 -4.48
N GLY A 944 15.08 8.15 -5.29
CA GLY A 944 13.71 8.28 -4.81
C GLY A 944 13.01 9.49 -5.42
N VAL A 945 11.80 9.74 -4.96
CA VAL A 945 10.86 10.65 -5.65
C VAL A 945 11.05 12.10 -5.28
N ASN A 946 11.63 12.38 -4.12
CA ASN A 946 11.76 13.74 -3.60
C ASN A 946 13.22 14.16 -3.54
N ARG A 947 13.50 15.29 -4.15
CA ARG A 947 14.79 15.97 -3.99
C ARG A 947 14.82 16.70 -2.65
N VAL A 948 15.83 16.44 -1.85
CA VAL A 948 16.11 17.20 -0.63
C VAL A 948 17.10 18.31 -0.99
N LYS A 949 16.78 19.55 -0.60
CA LYS A 949 17.61 20.72 -0.95
C LYS A 949 18.75 20.90 0.03
N GLY A 950 19.90 21.33 -0.48
CA GLY A 950 21.01 21.85 0.31
C GLY A 950 21.99 20.81 0.83
N GLU A 951 21.88 19.56 0.43
CA GLU A 951 22.72 18.47 0.89
C GLU A 951 23.90 18.23 -0.04
N CYS A 952 25.07 17.91 0.53
CA CYS A 952 26.29 17.70 -0.23
C CYS A 952 27.23 16.66 0.38
N ILE A 953 28.11 16.15 -0.47
CA ILE A 953 29.31 15.44 -0.08
C ILE A 953 30.48 16.42 -0.25
N ARG A 954 31.14 16.74 0.87
CA ARG A 954 32.33 17.59 0.90
C ARG A 954 33.59 16.74 0.87
N ILE A 955 34.46 17.02 -0.06
CA ILE A 955 35.78 16.39 -0.18
C ILE A 955 36.85 17.44 0.08
N SER A 956 37.75 17.16 1.00
CA SER A 956 38.89 18.01 1.32
C SER A 956 40.19 17.22 1.29
N ASP A 957 41.29 17.87 0.94
CA ASP A 957 42.63 17.28 1.04
C ASP A 957 42.97 17.07 2.52
N TYR A 958 43.43 15.86 2.87
CA TYR A 958 43.84 15.51 4.21
C TYR A 958 45.05 14.56 4.19
N GLY A 959 46.23 15.10 4.53
CA GLY A 959 47.47 14.34 4.49
C GLY A 959 47.80 13.84 3.08
N THR A 960 47.94 12.54 2.93
CA THR A 960 48.22 11.90 1.64
C THR A 960 47.00 11.54 0.84
N GLY A 961 45.79 11.75 1.37
CA GLY A 961 44.53 11.34 0.78
C GLY A 961 43.47 12.42 0.86
N SER A 962 42.22 12.00 0.93
CA SER A 962 41.04 12.86 1.02
C SER A 962 40.17 12.51 2.22
N GLU A 963 39.72 13.53 2.92
CA GLU A 963 38.61 13.41 3.88
C GLU A 963 37.28 13.66 3.16
N VAL A 964 36.30 12.79 3.40
CA VAL A 964 34.99 12.87 2.84
C VAL A 964 33.98 13.04 3.96
N THR A 965 33.25 14.15 3.94
CA THR A 965 32.15 14.43 4.85
C THR A 965 30.84 14.42 4.06
N VAL A 966 29.93 13.53 4.42
CA VAL A 966 28.62 13.36 3.80
C VAL A 966 27.57 14.00 4.72
N GLU A 967 26.88 15.01 4.23
CA GLU A 967 25.69 15.54 4.90
C GLU A 967 24.55 14.59 4.59
N LEU A 968 24.03 13.90 5.62
CA LEU A 968 22.94 12.94 5.44
C LEU A 968 21.63 13.67 5.17
N PRO A 969 20.75 13.10 4.32
CA PRO A 969 19.47 13.72 3.98
C PRO A 969 18.61 14.03 5.20
N ASP A 970 18.05 15.23 5.22
CA ASP A 970 17.09 15.66 6.22
C ASP A 970 15.72 15.89 5.58
N SER A 971 14.69 15.26 6.11
CA SER A 971 13.33 15.39 5.64
C SER A 971 12.60 16.64 6.12
N ARG A 972 13.20 17.46 7.02
CA ARG A 972 12.54 18.66 7.55
C ARG A 972 12.14 19.66 6.48
N ASP A 973 12.96 19.74 5.43
CA ASP A 973 12.71 20.56 4.25
C ASP A 973 12.19 19.77 3.05
N ALA A 974 11.91 18.49 3.25
CA ALA A 974 11.37 17.66 2.20
C ALA A 974 10.00 18.18 1.82
N SER A 975 9.89 18.57 0.56
CA SER A 975 8.73 19.16 -0.09
C SER A 975 7.43 18.45 0.25
N GLN A 976 6.43 18.74 -0.44
CA GLN A 976 5.01 18.34 -0.37
C GLN A 976 4.60 17.03 0.36
N TYR A 977 5.54 16.15 0.75
CA TYR A 977 5.21 14.86 1.38
C TYR A 977 5.66 14.72 2.86
N HIS A 978 6.42 15.65 3.40
CA HIS A 978 6.79 15.72 4.84
C HIS A 978 7.34 14.41 5.44
N TYR A 979 8.17 13.68 4.71
CA TYR A 979 8.84 12.50 5.25
C TYR A 979 9.80 12.87 6.39
N GLN A 980 9.94 12.00 7.38
CA GLN A 980 10.90 12.21 8.45
C GLN A 980 12.34 11.92 7.99
N SER A 981 13.32 12.57 8.61
CA SER A 981 14.74 12.46 8.28
C SER A 981 15.25 11.01 8.32
N GLU A 982 14.77 10.21 9.26
CA GLU A 982 15.14 8.81 9.37
C GLU A 982 14.86 7.99 8.11
N LEU A 983 13.77 8.30 7.38
CA LEU A 983 13.41 7.60 6.15
C LEU A 983 14.34 7.93 4.98
N TYR A 984 15.03 9.06 5.01
CA TYR A 984 16.00 9.44 3.98
C TYR A 984 17.43 9.11 4.36
N ALA A 985 17.74 9.03 5.66
CA ALA A 985 19.10 8.86 6.15
C ALA A 985 19.80 7.58 5.67
N ALA A 986 19.03 6.56 5.26
CA ALA A 986 19.55 5.34 4.64
C ALA A 986 19.54 5.37 3.10
N SER A 987 19.13 6.48 2.47
CA SER A 987 19.07 6.55 1.01
C SER A 987 20.45 6.48 0.37
N PRO A 988 20.62 5.82 -0.79
CA PRO A 988 21.84 5.87 -1.56
C PRO A 988 22.18 7.29 -2.00
N LEU A 989 23.42 7.69 -1.77
CA LEU A 989 23.94 8.99 -2.15
C LEU A 989 25.04 8.78 -3.19
N VAL A 990 24.86 9.29 -4.40
CA VAL A 990 25.76 9.03 -5.52
C VAL A 990 26.22 10.35 -6.11
N ILE A 991 27.54 10.52 -6.22
CA ILE A 991 28.16 11.65 -6.89
C ILE A 991 29.14 11.20 -7.96
N ARG A 992 29.33 12.03 -8.98
CA ARG A 992 30.33 11.85 -10.03
C ARG A 992 31.37 12.95 -9.90
N ILE A 993 32.62 12.56 -9.81
CA ILE A 993 33.75 13.45 -9.56
C ILE A 993 34.66 13.40 -10.79
N PRO A 994 34.73 14.45 -11.62
CA PRO A 994 35.64 14.49 -12.77
C PRO A 994 37.12 14.38 -12.35
N LYS A 995 37.91 13.61 -13.09
CA LYS A 995 39.37 13.47 -12.86
C LYS A 995 40.17 14.66 -13.38
N ALA A 996 39.70 15.38 -14.39
CA ALA A 996 40.41 16.53 -14.94
C ALA A 996 40.24 17.77 -14.05
N SER A 997 41.36 18.43 -13.74
CA SER A 997 41.40 19.76 -13.13
C SER A 997 41.02 20.83 -14.15
N GLY A 998 39.72 20.92 -14.46
CA GLY A 998 39.13 22.03 -15.18
C GLY A 998 38.16 22.73 -14.24
N SER A 999 38.28 24.03 -14.10
CA SER A 999 37.42 24.89 -13.33
C SER A 999 35.95 24.51 -13.50
N VAL A 1000 35.33 24.04 -12.43
CA VAL A 1000 33.88 23.76 -12.40
C VAL A 1000 33.17 25.10 -12.45
N GLU A 1001 32.71 25.50 -13.60
CA GLU A 1001 31.72 26.58 -13.70
C GLU A 1001 30.42 26.10 -13.03
N TYR A 1002 30.13 26.71 -11.90
CA TYR A 1002 28.83 26.55 -11.26
C TYR A 1002 27.73 27.11 -12.19
N ARG A 1003 27.04 26.26 -12.91
CA ARG A 1003 25.74 26.65 -13.47
C ARG A 1003 24.71 26.64 -12.33
N LYS A 1004 24.29 27.86 -12.00
CA LYS A 1004 23.23 28.19 -11.03
C LYS A 1004 21.90 27.50 -11.36
#